data_19e1f721ca0f8199ba99e8c5512efc86
#
_entry.id   19e1f721ca0f8199ba99e8c5512efc86
#
_cell.length_a   1.000
_cell.length_b   1.000
_cell.length_c   1.000
_cell.angle_alpha   90.00
_cell.angle_beta   90.00
_cell.angle_gamma   90.00
#
_symmetry.space_group_name_H-M   'P 1'
#
loop_
_entity.id
_entity.type
_entity.pdbx_description
1 polymer ?
#
loop_
_entity_poly.entity_id
_entity_poly.type
_entity_poly.pdbx_seq_one_letter_code
_entity_poly.pdbx_strand_id
1 'polypeptide(L)'
;MGSAICAFGVFLHKFLKASFLPLAAFYRALFLDTEVEPGCGCSRNLFPLPRIVVWPSDLECEANQLDAHLCCANLCIAGLNFLEQGMPKRASSAPMPRRCSAAQASVHRHVAGRTQRFLGRLEHCWGSEFAWAGAFQRFEQQSGCRYEKVRADAVDLPERAGACDPSSLVPRELWELVSDPTNIFHGDADASTCKEPQGQERWEYLKLTARELICGKLRLRPRVQGQAGVFAAPKKTCDRQRKIWDGSLLSKQAETPPAPCRLANPSSFLDLLLRPGEVFYMSKRDASTYFDSLRVPHRLQEWFGQAPVTVGELLSVGLSRKQIMDFTDGLPVKALLPAAVLHPVNVVWPMGFSWSPCVAQSSSVGCVLKAGVPEHQILSLEHDVPQDQSELCAVCMDDLLFFHKKPRKAQATLQRLDSVFQRHGIQKNAAKDVSLASSMTGLGCDISNSPAVVEPNQAKLANMVLSLCDVLCQEQASPRAMTSALGVLQWFCLLQRGMLSIFDEVYAFTARGDPDSVQPLPCCVQGELFTALALAPLLAAGLDRQFLDELLACDAAPEFGFGVSSLSCGRKTVERVGRLAERRGDYVRLVAELGDGPEVPRLGSPHRLPFRKSHFRTLISCAARKQAHSGLLECHGVLLALKWVARSAKRHHRRPVVLVDAKAAIGSISKGRSSARALRRVLRSTAAVCLASDLLPRLVYIPSESNPADAPSRGKSGRGLRLVGFVVDEF
;
A
#
# COMPACT_ATOMS: atom_id res chain seq x y z
N MET A 1 -26.97 22.62 -16.23
CA MET A 1 -26.66 21.67 -15.14
C MET A 1 -25.20 21.84 -14.79
N GLY A 2 -24.86 22.12 -13.52
CA GLY A 2 -23.47 22.32 -13.11
C GLY A 2 -22.72 20.97 -13.13
N SER A 3 -21.41 21.00 -13.47
CA SER A 3 -20.58 19.79 -13.43
C SER A 3 -20.47 19.26 -11.99
N ALA A 4 -20.18 17.96 -11.83
CA ALA A 4 -19.97 17.32 -10.55
C ALA A 4 -18.83 18.01 -9.75
N ILE A 5 -17.83 18.52 -10.44
CA ILE A 5 -16.72 19.31 -9.88
C ILE A 5 -17.24 20.59 -9.22
N CYS A 6 -18.14 21.32 -9.88
CA CYS A 6 -18.72 22.55 -9.33
C CYS A 6 -19.53 22.26 -8.06
N ALA A 7 -20.32 21.16 -8.06
CA ALA A 7 -21.07 20.73 -6.88
C ALA A 7 -20.13 20.36 -5.71
N PHE A 8 -19.04 19.66 -5.99
CA PHE A 8 -18.00 19.32 -5.01
C PHE A 8 -17.30 20.59 -4.48
N GLY A 9 -16.96 21.54 -5.33
CA GLY A 9 -16.39 22.82 -4.94
C GLY A 9 -17.32 23.62 -4.01
N VAL A 10 -18.61 23.67 -4.32
CA VAL A 10 -19.65 24.32 -3.47
C VAL A 10 -19.75 23.61 -2.12
N PHE A 11 -19.74 22.27 -2.11
CA PHE A 11 -19.72 21.49 -0.87
C PHE A 11 -18.50 21.85 -0.01
N LEU A 12 -17.30 21.78 -0.57
CA LEU A 12 -16.05 22.12 0.15
C LEU A 12 -16.09 23.54 0.72
N HIS A 13 -16.57 24.49 -0.07
CA HIS A 13 -16.66 25.88 0.38
C HIS A 13 -17.63 26.07 1.57
N LYS A 14 -18.83 25.44 1.49
CA LYS A 14 -19.80 25.46 2.59
C LYS A 14 -19.23 24.79 3.84
N PHE A 15 -18.63 23.62 3.68
CA PHE A 15 -18.02 22.87 4.78
C PHE A 15 -16.89 23.68 5.45
N LEU A 16 -16.00 24.31 4.67
CA LEU A 16 -14.91 25.13 5.17
C LEU A 16 -15.37 26.38 5.91
N LYS A 17 -16.52 26.96 5.53
CA LYS A 17 -17.14 28.09 6.26
C LYS A 17 -17.75 27.65 7.58
N ALA A 18 -18.47 26.54 7.60
CA ALA A 18 -19.21 26.06 8.77
C ALA A 18 -18.34 25.28 9.77
N SER A 19 -17.28 24.64 9.30
CA SER A 19 -16.45 23.76 10.13
C SER A 19 -15.55 24.52 11.10
N PHE A 20 -15.50 24.03 12.35
CA PHE A 20 -14.56 24.49 13.39
C PHE A 20 -13.27 23.64 13.44
N LEU A 21 -13.08 22.71 12.51
CA LEU A 21 -11.87 21.89 12.46
C LEU A 21 -10.61 22.73 12.28
N PRO A 22 -9.49 22.36 12.92
CA PRO A 22 -8.24 23.11 12.84
C PRO A 22 -7.76 23.39 11.41
N LEU A 23 -7.88 22.38 10.51
CA LEU A 23 -7.52 22.55 9.10
C LEU A 23 -8.36 23.60 8.38
N ALA A 24 -9.67 23.69 8.69
CA ALA A 24 -10.52 24.73 8.12
C ALA A 24 -10.07 26.14 8.58
N ALA A 25 -9.56 26.26 9.80
CA ALA A 25 -8.96 27.52 10.29
C ALA A 25 -7.66 27.84 9.52
N PHE A 26 -6.81 26.85 9.23
CA PHE A 26 -5.63 27.03 8.35
C PHE A 26 -6.02 27.46 6.95
N TYR A 27 -7.09 26.88 6.37
CA TYR A 27 -7.59 27.32 5.07
C TYR A 27 -8.04 28.79 5.10
N ARG A 28 -8.84 29.20 6.10
CA ARG A 28 -9.27 30.59 6.24
C ARG A 28 -8.10 31.54 6.42
N ALA A 29 -7.06 31.13 7.16
CA ALA A 29 -5.86 31.93 7.39
C ALA A 29 -5.08 32.24 6.08
N LEU A 30 -5.20 31.40 5.03
CA LEU A 30 -4.60 31.68 3.71
C LEU A 30 -5.17 32.96 3.05
N PHE A 31 -6.38 33.37 3.43
CA PHE A 31 -7.09 34.53 2.86
C PHE A 31 -7.04 35.79 3.76
N LEU A 32 -6.41 35.69 4.95
CA LEU A 32 -6.19 36.86 5.77
C LEU A 32 -5.01 37.66 5.20
N ASP A 33 -5.28 38.91 4.82
CA ASP A 33 -4.23 39.85 4.45
C ASP A 33 -3.49 40.30 5.73
N THR A 34 -2.48 39.55 6.12
CA THR A 34 -1.55 40.01 7.16
C THR A 34 -0.57 40.96 6.51
N GLU A 35 -0.57 42.22 6.98
CA GLU A 35 0.47 43.19 6.63
C GLU A 35 1.81 42.68 7.16
N VAL A 36 2.63 42.12 6.27
CA VAL A 36 4.04 41.82 6.55
C VAL A 36 4.84 43.05 6.19
N GLU A 37 5.51 43.64 7.18
CA GLU A 37 6.38 44.80 7.00
C GLU A 37 7.35 44.64 5.82
N PRO A 38 7.58 45.73 5.03
CA PRO A 38 8.53 45.71 3.93
C PRO A 38 9.95 45.66 4.49
N GLY A 39 10.51 44.49 4.65
CA GLY A 39 11.88 44.32 5.17
C GLY A 39 12.30 42.87 5.41
N CYS A 40 11.38 42.00 5.54
CA CYS A 40 11.70 40.58 5.69
C CYS A 40 12.01 39.94 4.31
N GLY A 41 13.30 39.71 4.05
CA GLY A 41 13.78 39.07 2.80
C GLY A 41 13.03 37.78 2.50
N CYS A 42 12.86 37.47 1.23
CA CYS A 42 12.23 36.22 0.77
C CYS A 42 12.64 35.05 1.66
N SER A 43 11.70 34.45 2.36
CA SER A 43 11.95 33.29 3.19
C SER A 43 12.64 32.21 2.35
N ARG A 44 13.85 31.83 2.74
CA ARG A 44 14.57 30.72 2.09
C ARG A 44 13.92 29.37 2.40
N ASN A 45 12.90 29.33 3.25
CA ASN A 45 12.18 28.13 3.63
C ASN A 45 11.03 27.85 2.65
N LEU A 46 10.74 26.57 2.40
CA LEU A 46 9.61 26.19 1.55
C LEU A 46 8.26 26.53 2.22
N PHE A 47 8.14 26.26 3.51
CA PHE A 47 6.95 26.51 4.32
C PHE A 47 7.06 27.81 5.15
N PRO A 48 5.94 28.45 5.42
CA PRO A 48 4.59 28.13 4.98
C PRO A 48 4.38 28.41 3.48
N LEU A 49 3.50 27.60 2.85
CA LEU A 49 3.12 27.79 1.45
C LEU A 49 2.04 28.86 1.35
N PRO A 50 2.19 29.88 0.49
CA PRO A 50 1.15 30.88 0.23
C PRO A 50 0.00 30.27 -0.59
N ARG A 51 -1.17 30.94 -0.62
CA ARG A 51 -2.30 30.55 -1.44
C ARG A 51 -1.99 30.64 -2.93
N ILE A 52 -2.63 29.78 -3.73
CA ILE A 52 -2.66 29.91 -5.18
C ILE A 52 -3.72 30.96 -5.53
N VAL A 53 -3.28 32.09 -6.08
CA VAL A 53 -4.15 33.21 -6.47
C VAL A 53 -4.54 33.09 -7.94
N VAL A 54 -3.59 32.70 -8.78
CA VAL A 54 -3.76 32.58 -10.23
C VAL A 54 -3.50 31.14 -10.62
N TRP A 55 -4.40 30.55 -11.38
CA TRP A 55 -4.22 29.20 -11.91
C TRP A 55 -3.04 29.19 -12.88
N PRO A 56 -2.16 28.18 -12.85
CA PRO A 56 -1.02 28.10 -13.78
C PRO A 56 -1.49 28.11 -15.24
N SER A 57 -0.89 28.96 -16.07
CA SER A 57 -1.30 29.16 -17.47
C SER A 57 -1.01 27.96 -18.38
N ASP A 58 -0.13 27.08 -17.95
CA ASP A 58 0.22 25.83 -18.61
C ASP A 58 -0.78 24.67 -18.29
N LEU A 59 -1.77 24.92 -17.45
CA LEU A 59 -2.83 23.99 -17.08
C LEU A 59 -4.19 24.49 -17.59
N GLU A 60 -4.79 23.77 -18.53
CA GLU A 60 -6.10 24.10 -19.08
C GLU A 60 -7.19 23.90 -17.99
N CYS A 61 -8.03 24.91 -17.78
CA CYS A 61 -9.17 24.84 -16.87
C CYS A 61 -10.34 25.62 -17.48
N GLU A 62 -11.52 25.02 -17.50
CA GLU A 62 -12.72 25.73 -17.93
C GLU A 62 -13.06 26.85 -16.94
N ALA A 63 -13.45 28.02 -17.46
CA ALA A 63 -13.73 29.21 -16.63
C ALA A 63 -14.81 28.96 -15.56
N ASN A 64 -15.80 28.12 -15.86
CA ASN A 64 -16.87 27.74 -14.93
C ASN A 64 -16.42 26.78 -13.81
N GLN A 65 -15.27 26.12 -13.95
CA GLN A 65 -14.72 25.16 -12.99
C GLN A 65 -13.56 25.78 -12.16
N LEU A 66 -13.09 26.97 -12.53
CA LEU A 66 -11.90 27.59 -11.96
C LEU A 66 -12.00 27.74 -10.43
N ASP A 67 -13.14 28.18 -9.91
CA ASP A 67 -13.35 28.37 -8.48
C ASP A 67 -13.27 27.05 -7.72
N ALA A 68 -13.80 25.95 -8.26
CA ALA A 68 -13.72 24.63 -7.66
C ALA A 68 -12.27 24.12 -7.63
N HIS A 69 -11.51 24.32 -8.72
CA HIS A 69 -10.11 23.98 -8.82
C HIS A 69 -9.27 24.76 -7.82
N LEU A 70 -9.44 26.09 -7.73
CA LEU A 70 -8.76 26.95 -6.77
C LEU A 70 -9.11 26.60 -5.32
N CYS A 71 -10.40 26.31 -5.05
CA CYS A 71 -10.84 25.89 -3.72
C CYS A 71 -10.14 24.61 -3.28
N CYS A 72 -10.15 23.57 -4.14
CA CYS A 72 -9.55 22.28 -3.86
C CYS A 72 -8.01 22.38 -3.74
N ALA A 73 -7.35 23.11 -4.64
CA ALA A 73 -5.90 23.31 -4.60
C ALA A 73 -5.47 24.08 -3.35
N ASN A 74 -6.19 25.14 -2.97
CA ASN A 74 -5.90 25.89 -1.75
C ASN A 74 -6.21 25.11 -0.47
N LEU A 75 -7.21 24.21 -0.51
CA LEU A 75 -7.42 23.26 0.59
C LEU A 75 -6.24 22.30 0.72
N CYS A 76 -5.68 21.84 -0.40
CA CYS A 76 -4.47 21.03 -0.41
C CYS A 76 -3.25 21.79 0.14
N ILE A 77 -3.06 23.08 -0.22
CA ILE A 77 -2.02 23.96 0.34
C ILE A 77 -2.20 24.12 1.86
N ALA A 78 -3.43 24.36 2.33
CA ALA A 78 -3.73 24.41 3.76
C ALA A 78 -3.42 23.10 4.47
N GLY A 79 -3.76 21.97 3.86
CA GLY A 79 -3.45 20.63 4.34
C GLY A 79 -1.95 20.38 4.48
N LEU A 80 -1.15 20.80 3.49
CA LEU A 80 0.31 20.73 3.54
C LEU A 80 0.90 21.59 4.67
N ASN A 81 0.45 22.84 4.82
CA ASN A 81 0.88 23.71 5.91
C ASN A 81 0.49 23.14 7.28
N PHE A 82 -0.73 22.60 7.41
CA PHE A 82 -1.21 21.98 8.63
C PHE A 82 -0.41 20.73 9.00
N LEU A 83 -0.11 19.89 8.01
CA LEU A 83 0.69 18.67 8.18
C LEU A 83 2.14 19.02 8.56
N GLU A 84 2.74 20.04 7.94
CA GLU A 84 4.11 20.48 8.24
C GLU A 84 4.24 20.93 9.69
N GLN A 85 3.23 21.59 10.24
CA GLN A 85 3.20 21.99 11.66
C GLN A 85 2.87 20.83 12.61
N GLY A 86 2.66 19.60 12.09
CA GLY A 86 2.37 18.40 12.88
C GLY A 86 0.91 18.25 13.27
N MET A 87 -0.01 18.89 12.56
CA MET A 87 -1.46 18.89 12.82
C MET A 87 -1.81 19.42 14.23
N PRO A 88 -1.52 20.70 14.52
CA PRO A 88 -1.76 21.27 15.85
C PRO A 88 -3.25 21.34 16.17
N LYS A 89 -3.62 21.20 17.45
CA LYS A 89 -5.00 21.30 17.91
C LYS A 89 -5.61 22.70 17.75
N ARG A 90 -4.79 23.73 17.67
CA ARG A 90 -5.21 25.11 17.46
C ARG A 90 -4.45 25.69 16.27
N ALA A 91 -5.12 26.50 15.46
CA ALA A 91 -4.46 27.21 14.37
C ALA A 91 -3.38 28.14 14.92
N SER A 92 -2.17 28.00 14.40
CA SER A 92 -1.10 28.98 14.62
C SER A 92 -1.18 30.02 13.50
N SER A 93 -1.21 31.27 13.82
CA SER A 93 -1.20 32.40 12.88
C SER A 93 0.23 32.69 12.43
N ALA A 94 0.91 31.72 11.79
CA ALA A 94 2.17 32.08 11.16
C ALA A 94 1.92 33.04 9.99
N PRO A 95 2.65 34.16 9.89
CA PRO A 95 2.47 35.12 8.81
C PRO A 95 2.74 34.44 7.47
N MET A 96 1.80 34.61 6.53
CA MET A 96 1.94 34.03 5.18
C MET A 96 2.84 34.94 4.33
N PRO A 97 3.79 34.36 3.54
CA PRO A 97 4.64 35.15 2.67
C PRO A 97 3.80 35.78 1.54
N ARG A 98 3.98 37.11 1.33
CA ARG A 98 3.30 37.81 0.22
C ARG A 98 3.83 37.46 -1.16
N ARG A 99 5.11 37.06 -1.27
CA ARG A 99 5.76 36.72 -2.54
C ARG A 99 6.13 35.26 -2.55
N CYS A 100 5.78 34.59 -3.62
CA CYS A 100 6.10 33.20 -3.87
C CYS A 100 7.57 33.05 -4.31
N SER A 101 8.35 32.23 -3.62
CA SER A 101 9.70 31.84 -4.09
C SER A 101 9.57 30.89 -5.29
N ALA A 102 10.65 30.72 -6.06
CA ALA A 102 10.66 29.76 -7.18
C ALA A 102 10.35 28.32 -6.73
N ALA A 103 10.75 27.92 -5.52
CA ALA A 103 10.41 26.62 -4.96
C ALA A 103 8.91 26.54 -4.63
N GLN A 104 8.33 27.57 -4.02
CA GLN A 104 6.90 27.62 -3.73
C GLN A 104 6.05 27.65 -5.02
N ALA A 105 6.48 28.41 -6.04
CA ALA A 105 5.83 28.40 -7.36
C ALA A 105 5.86 27.02 -8.02
N SER A 106 6.96 26.27 -7.86
CA SER A 106 7.04 24.88 -8.30
C SER A 106 6.04 23.99 -7.56
N VAL A 107 5.86 24.17 -6.24
CA VAL A 107 4.84 23.47 -5.46
C VAL A 107 3.43 23.83 -5.95
N HIS A 108 3.15 25.11 -6.19
CA HIS A 108 1.84 25.55 -6.69
C HIS A 108 1.49 24.86 -8.01
N ARG A 109 2.43 24.81 -8.95
CA ARG A 109 2.22 24.09 -10.23
C ARG A 109 1.98 22.59 -10.00
N HIS A 110 2.76 21.96 -9.12
CA HIS A 110 2.58 20.55 -8.77
C HIS A 110 1.21 20.29 -8.16
N VAL A 111 0.81 21.05 -7.14
CA VAL A 111 -0.50 20.91 -6.48
C VAL A 111 -1.64 21.17 -7.46
N ALA A 112 -1.56 22.24 -8.27
CA ALA A 112 -2.58 22.56 -9.27
C ALA A 112 -2.75 21.41 -10.30
N GLY A 113 -1.66 20.90 -10.87
CA GLY A 113 -1.70 19.79 -11.82
C GLY A 113 -2.27 18.50 -11.23
N ARG A 114 -1.90 18.19 -9.96
CA ARG A 114 -2.47 17.03 -9.24
C ARG A 114 -3.95 17.23 -8.93
N THR A 115 -4.35 18.43 -8.54
CA THR A 115 -5.76 18.78 -8.28
C THR A 115 -6.60 18.68 -9.54
N GLN A 116 -6.14 19.22 -10.67
CA GLN A 116 -6.82 19.14 -11.95
C GLN A 116 -7.07 17.68 -12.34
N ARG A 117 -6.01 16.86 -12.30
CA ARG A 117 -6.13 15.44 -12.61
C ARG A 117 -7.07 14.70 -11.67
N PHE A 118 -7.00 14.99 -10.37
CA PHE A 118 -7.87 14.41 -9.35
C PHE A 118 -9.35 14.73 -9.64
N LEU A 119 -9.67 16.02 -9.85
CA LEU A 119 -11.04 16.47 -10.13
C LEU A 119 -11.58 15.88 -11.43
N GLY A 120 -10.79 15.86 -12.51
CA GLY A 120 -11.20 15.25 -13.78
C GLY A 120 -11.50 13.74 -13.64
N ARG A 121 -10.78 13.02 -12.80
CA ARG A 121 -11.06 11.61 -12.51
C ARG A 121 -12.33 11.43 -11.70
N LEU A 122 -12.61 12.31 -10.74
CA LEU A 122 -13.89 12.31 -10.01
C LEU A 122 -15.06 12.60 -10.94
N GLU A 123 -14.95 13.61 -11.81
CA GLU A 123 -15.98 13.98 -12.76
C GLU A 123 -16.33 12.84 -13.71
N HIS A 124 -15.32 12.14 -14.22
CA HIS A 124 -15.53 10.97 -15.06
C HIS A 124 -16.34 9.85 -14.36
N CYS A 125 -16.14 9.67 -13.05
CA CYS A 125 -16.87 8.66 -12.27
C CYS A 125 -18.28 9.09 -11.87
N TRP A 126 -18.43 10.36 -11.50
CA TRP A 126 -19.68 10.86 -10.95
C TRP A 126 -20.67 11.32 -12.03
N GLY A 127 -20.14 11.74 -13.20
CA GLY A 127 -20.97 12.23 -14.31
C GLY A 127 -21.78 13.47 -13.96
N SER A 128 -22.87 13.70 -14.70
CA SER A 128 -23.78 14.83 -14.52
C SER A 128 -24.84 14.62 -13.42
N GLU A 129 -24.98 13.41 -12.90
CA GLU A 129 -25.99 13.03 -11.89
C GLU A 129 -25.47 13.06 -10.45
N PHE A 130 -24.36 13.72 -10.21
CA PHE A 130 -23.78 13.83 -8.89
C PHE A 130 -24.73 14.55 -7.91
N ALA A 131 -25.20 13.82 -6.91
CA ALA A 131 -25.97 14.36 -5.81
C ALA A 131 -25.36 13.95 -4.47
N TRP A 132 -25.22 14.90 -3.56
CA TRP A 132 -24.79 14.69 -2.17
C TRP A 132 -25.86 14.08 -1.28
N ALA A 133 -26.75 13.28 -1.77
CA ALA A 133 -27.84 12.74 -0.97
C ALA A 133 -27.52 11.33 -0.52
N GLY A 134 -27.16 11.16 0.76
CA GLY A 134 -27.35 9.91 1.48
C GLY A 134 -26.44 8.73 1.14
N ALA A 135 -25.25 8.95 0.58
CA ALA A 135 -24.35 7.84 0.27
C ALA A 135 -23.75 7.19 1.53
N PHE A 136 -23.74 7.89 2.67
CA PHE A 136 -23.19 7.37 3.92
C PHE A 136 -24.02 6.23 4.53
N GLN A 137 -25.34 6.27 4.41
CA GLN A 137 -26.18 5.14 4.80
C GLN A 137 -25.83 3.88 4.00
N ARG A 138 -25.43 4.03 2.71
CA ARG A 138 -24.88 2.94 1.91
C ARG A 138 -23.53 2.47 2.44
N PHE A 139 -22.70 3.37 2.98
CA PHE A 139 -21.40 3.02 3.55
C PHE A 139 -21.56 2.14 4.79
N GLU A 140 -22.46 2.45 5.71
CA GLU A 140 -22.77 1.61 6.87
C GLU A 140 -23.41 0.28 6.50
N GLN A 141 -24.35 0.28 5.58
CA GLN A 141 -24.92 -0.94 5.01
C GLN A 141 -23.89 -1.79 4.26
N GLN A 142 -22.89 -1.14 3.66
CA GLN A 142 -21.78 -1.84 2.99
C GLN A 142 -20.71 -2.33 3.96
N SER A 143 -20.58 -1.75 5.15
CA SER A 143 -19.60 -2.15 6.17
C SER A 143 -20.08 -3.30 7.05
N GLY A 144 -21.38 -3.61 7.06
CA GLY A 144 -21.92 -4.82 7.67
C GLY A 144 -21.22 -6.05 7.10
N CYS A 145 -20.91 -7.00 7.97
CA CYS A 145 -20.28 -8.25 7.57
C CYS A 145 -21.10 -8.89 6.45
N ARG A 146 -20.60 -8.87 5.22
CA ARG A 146 -21.30 -9.37 4.04
C ARG A 146 -21.16 -10.87 3.92
N TYR A 147 -21.53 -11.56 4.97
CA TYR A 147 -21.80 -12.99 4.91
C TYR A 147 -23.17 -13.17 4.28
N GLU A 148 -23.18 -13.63 3.06
CA GLU A 148 -24.40 -14.04 2.40
C GLU A 148 -24.65 -15.52 2.66
N LYS A 149 -25.91 -15.91 2.67
CA LYS A 149 -26.29 -17.30 2.59
C LYS A 149 -25.80 -17.87 1.27
N VAL A 150 -25.28 -19.07 1.30
CA VAL A 150 -24.81 -19.75 0.09
C VAL A 150 -25.97 -20.00 -0.85
N ARG A 151 -25.82 -19.58 -2.11
CA ARG A 151 -26.68 -19.95 -3.23
C ARG A 151 -25.84 -20.81 -4.15
N ALA A 152 -26.18 -22.11 -4.24
CA ALA A 152 -25.33 -23.09 -4.94
C ALA A 152 -25.02 -22.67 -6.38
N ASP A 153 -25.98 -22.17 -7.13
CA ASP A 153 -25.85 -21.81 -8.53
C ASP A 153 -25.08 -20.49 -8.76
N ALA A 154 -24.99 -19.65 -7.72
CA ALA A 154 -24.26 -18.39 -7.77
C ALA A 154 -22.75 -18.54 -7.54
N VAL A 155 -22.29 -19.69 -6.99
CA VAL A 155 -20.87 -19.94 -6.75
C VAL A 155 -20.18 -20.35 -8.02
N ASP A 156 -19.10 -19.62 -8.40
CA ASP A 156 -18.22 -19.97 -9.52
C ASP A 156 -17.32 -21.14 -9.14
N LEU A 157 -17.31 -22.18 -9.97
CA LEU A 157 -16.44 -23.33 -9.81
C LEU A 157 -15.62 -23.54 -11.11
N PRO A 158 -14.39 -24.07 -11.04
CA PRO A 158 -13.63 -24.46 -12.21
C PRO A 158 -14.24 -25.73 -12.85
N GLU A 159 -13.98 -25.95 -14.11
CA GLU A 159 -14.35 -27.25 -14.76
C GLU A 159 -13.67 -28.42 -14.06
N ARG A 160 -12.41 -28.25 -13.67
CA ARG A 160 -11.63 -29.25 -12.93
C ARG A 160 -10.80 -28.55 -11.84
N ALA A 161 -11.13 -28.84 -10.58
CA ALA A 161 -10.38 -28.37 -9.43
C ALA A 161 -9.11 -29.22 -9.19
N GLY A 162 -8.13 -28.65 -8.47
CA GLY A 162 -6.90 -29.35 -8.10
C GLY A 162 -6.03 -29.79 -9.30
N ALA A 163 -6.16 -29.11 -10.43
CA ALA A 163 -5.39 -29.43 -11.64
C ALA A 163 -3.91 -29.06 -11.52
N CYS A 164 -3.58 -28.07 -10.69
CA CYS A 164 -2.22 -27.63 -10.43
C CYS A 164 -1.65 -28.33 -9.19
N ASP A 165 -0.52 -29.03 -9.39
CA ASP A 165 0.29 -29.54 -8.28
C ASP A 165 1.35 -28.49 -7.91
N PRO A 166 1.26 -27.82 -6.75
CA PRO A 166 2.19 -26.80 -6.34
C PRO A 166 3.62 -27.29 -6.07
N SER A 167 3.82 -28.59 -5.85
CA SER A 167 5.14 -29.18 -5.51
C SER A 167 6.26 -28.78 -6.48
N SER A 168 5.91 -28.59 -7.75
CA SER A 168 6.86 -28.20 -8.79
C SER A 168 7.02 -26.68 -8.97
N LEU A 169 6.21 -25.88 -8.27
CA LEU A 169 6.19 -24.43 -8.39
C LEU A 169 6.73 -23.71 -7.15
N VAL A 170 6.49 -24.27 -5.97
CA VAL A 170 6.94 -23.69 -4.69
C VAL A 170 8.37 -24.13 -4.36
N PRO A 171 9.12 -23.38 -3.52
CA PRO A 171 10.39 -23.84 -2.98
C PRO A 171 10.25 -25.19 -2.27
N ARG A 172 11.28 -26.06 -2.41
CA ARG A 172 11.26 -27.40 -1.85
C ARG A 172 11.03 -27.40 -0.34
N GLU A 173 11.66 -26.50 0.37
CA GLU A 173 11.55 -26.35 1.83
C GLU A 173 10.11 -26.03 2.26
N LEU A 174 9.42 -25.14 1.52
CA LEU A 174 8.02 -24.83 1.78
C LEU A 174 7.13 -26.03 1.49
N TRP A 175 7.41 -26.79 0.41
CA TRP A 175 6.61 -27.97 0.06
C TRP A 175 6.78 -29.08 1.09
N GLU A 176 7.99 -29.35 1.55
CA GLU A 176 8.28 -30.31 2.62
C GLU A 176 7.56 -29.92 3.91
N LEU A 177 7.58 -28.62 4.26
CA LEU A 177 6.90 -28.08 5.44
C LEU A 177 5.38 -28.32 5.39
N VAL A 178 4.71 -28.02 4.28
CA VAL A 178 3.25 -28.16 4.15
C VAL A 178 2.80 -29.60 3.82
N SER A 179 3.71 -30.48 3.50
CA SER A 179 3.40 -31.89 3.18
C SER A 179 3.14 -32.74 4.42
N ASP A 180 3.64 -32.30 5.58
CA ASP A 180 3.41 -32.96 6.86
C ASP A 180 2.57 -32.08 7.78
N PRO A 181 1.31 -32.48 8.10
CA PRO A 181 0.45 -31.71 8.99
C PRO A 181 1.04 -31.41 10.37
N THR A 182 1.95 -32.24 10.87
CA THR A 182 2.59 -32.06 12.20
C THR A 182 3.47 -30.81 12.26
N ASN A 183 3.93 -30.31 11.12
CA ASN A 183 4.65 -29.02 11.02
C ASN A 183 3.72 -27.79 11.09
N ILE A 184 2.42 -28.00 10.90
CA ILE A 184 1.43 -26.92 10.85
C ILE A 184 0.56 -26.95 12.10
N PHE A 185 0.16 -28.15 12.55
CA PHE A 185 -0.75 -28.31 13.69
C PHE A 185 -0.05 -29.07 14.82
N HIS A 186 0.02 -28.48 15.99
CA HIS A 186 0.57 -29.08 17.18
C HIS A 186 -0.55 -29.59 18.10
N GLY A 187 -0.56 -30.91 18.37
CA GLY A 187 -1.51 -31.56 19.25
C GLY A 187 -2.79 -32.07 18.58
N ASP A 188 -3.61 -32.75 19.36
CA ASP A 188 -4.95 -33.16 18.95
C ASP A 188 -5.79 -31.88 18.76
N ALA A 189 -6.14 -31.58 17.53
CA ALA A 189 -7.11 -30.53 17.29
C ALA A 189 -8.43 -30.99 17.92
N ASP A 190 -8.94 -30.24 18.88
CA ASP A 190 -10.36 -30.32 19.22
C ASP A 190 -11.12 -30.12 17.91
N ALA A 191 -11.75 -31.20 17.42
CA ALA A 191 -12.52 -31.15 16.19
C ALA A 191 -13.53 -30.02 16.34
N SER A 192 -13.20 -28.86 15.76
CA SER A 192 -14.04 -27.67 15.92
C SER A 192 -15.43 -28.02 15.46
N THR A 193 -16.40 -27.92 16.37
CA THR A 193 -17.79 -28.23 16.06
C THR A 193 -18.27 -27.25 15.02
N CYS A 194 -18.33 -27.70 13.77
CA CYS A 194 -18.89 -26.93 12.69
C CYS A 194 -20.40 -26.84 12.86
N LYS A 195 -20.95 -25.63 12.91
CA LYS A 195 -22.39 -25.43 12.93
C LYS A 195 -22.97 -25.93 11.61
N GLU A 196 -23.82 -26.97 11.70
CA GLU A 196 -24.48 -27.53 10.52
C GLU A 196 -25.57 -26.57 10.02
N PRO A 197 -25.57 -26.25 8.70
CA PRO A 197 -26.67 -25.48 8.13
C PRO A 197 -27.98 -26.27 8.21
N GLN A 198 -29.13 -25.58 8.37
CA GLN A 198 -30.45 -26.20 8.53
C GLN A 198 -31.45 -25.67 7.49
N GLY A 199 -32.51 -26.42 7.26
CA GLY A 199 -33.60 -26.03 6.36
C GLY A 199 -33.14 -25.71 4.94
N GLN A 200 -33.52 -24.55 4.41
CA GLN A 200 -33.16 -24.11 3.08
C GLN A 200 -31.64 -23.92 2.91
N GLU A 201 -30.94 -23.50 3.95
CA GLU A 201 -29.47 -23.35 3.91
C GLU A 201 -28.78 -24.73 3.76
N ARG A 202 -29.36 -25.77 4.40
CA ARG A 202 -28.86 -27.16 4.24
C ARG A 202 -29.02 -27.63 2.80
N TRP A 203 -30.15 -27.33 2.19
CA TRP A 203 -30.39 -27.71 0.80
C TRP A 203 -29.44 -27.06 -0.18
N GLU A 204 -29.22 -25.75 -0.04
CA GLU A 204 -28.21 -25.04 -0.87
C GLU A 204 -26.79 -25.54 -0.62
N TYR A 205 -26.43 -25.84 0.64
CA TYR A 205 -25.14 -26.45 0.97
C TYR A 205 -24.95 -27.81 0.30
N LEU A 206 -25.96 -28.67 0.32
CA LEU A 206 -25.91 -30.00 -0.32
C LEU A 206 -25.78 -29.89 -1.83
N LYS A 207 -26.52 -29.01 -2.48
CA LYS A 207 -26.38 -28.75 -3.93
C LYS A 207 -24.98 -28.27 -4.28
N LEU A 208 -24.44 -27.33 -3.50
CA LEU A 208 -23.08 -26.83 -3.71
C LEU A 208 -22.06 -27.95 -3.51
N THR A 209 -22.21 -28.75 -2.45
CA THR A 209 -21.32 -29.89 -2.17
C THR A 209 -21.33 -30.89 -3.34
N ALA A 210 -22.50 -31.20 -3.92
CA ALA A 210 -22.59 -32.08 -5.07
C ALA A 210 -21.83 -31.50 -6.30
N ARG A 211 -21.99 -30.19 -6.58
CA ARG A 211 -21.24 -29.51 -7.66
C ARG A 211 -19.73 -29.52 -7.42
N GLU A 212 -19.29 -29.32 -6.18
CA GLU A 212 -17.86 -29.31 -5.80
C GLU A 212 -17.25 -30.74 -5.84
N LEU A 213 -18.02 -31.77 -5.53
CA LEU A 213 -17.61 -33.15 -5.70
C LEU A 213 -17.42 -33.51 -7.20
N ILE A 214 -18.37 -33.07 -8.04
CA ILE A 214 -18.32 -33.29 -9.49
C ILE A 214 -17.11 -32.59 -10.14
N CYS A 215 -16.83 -31.36 -9.78
CA CYS A 215 -15.65 -30.63 -10.33
C CYS A 215 -14.33 -31.10 -9.69
N GLY A 216 -14.34 -31.98 -8.69
CA GLY A 216 -13.16 -32.53 -8.03
C GLY A 216 -12.56 -31.61 -6.93
N LYS A 217 -13.29 -30.58 -6.49
CA LYS A 217 -12.81 -29.69 -5.41
C LYS A 217 -12.91 -30.36 -4.04
N LEU A 218 -13.88 -31.27 -3.87
CA LEU A 218 -14.10 -32.04 -2.64
C LEU A 218 -13.92 -33.53 -2.88
N ARG A 219 -13.60 -34.24 -1.79
CA ARG A 219 -13.67 -35.71 -1.64
C ARG A 219 -14.47 -36.02 -0.39
N LEU A 220 -14.91 -37.25 -0.25
CA LEU A 220 -15.69 -37.75 0.90
C LEU A 220 -14.82 -38.64 1.78
N ARG A 221 -14.76 -38.35 3.06
CA ARG A 221 -14.03 -39.14 4.06
C ARG A 221 -14.94 -39.60 5.19
N PRO A 222 -14.71 -40.78 5.79
CA PRO A 222 -15.49 -41.21 6.95
C PRO A 222 -15.12 -40.48 8.23
N ARG A 223 -13.93 -39.87 8.30
CA ARG A 223 -13.40 -39.12 9.45
C ARG A 223 -12.56 -37.95 8.96
N VAL A 224 -12.46 -36.91 9.79
CA VAL A 224 -11.62 -35.72 9.56
C VAL A 224 -10.94 -35.33 10.86
N GLN A 225 -9.77 -34.71 10.75
CA GLN A 225 -9.04 -34.15 11.90
C GLN A 225 -9.49 -32.74 12.24
N GLY A 226 -9.89 -31.97 11.24
CA GLY A 226 -10.41 -30.61 11.41
C GLY A 226 -11.58 -30.37 10.46
N GLN A 227 -12.50 -29.47 10.86
CA GLN A 227 -13.61 -29.07 10.03
C GLN A 227 -13.99 -27.60 10.27
N ALA A 228 -14.61 -26.98 9.29
CA ALA A 228 -15.10 -25.62 9.38
C ALA A 228 -16.35 -25.40 8.55
N GLY A 229 -17.12 -24.41 8.94
CA GLY A 229 -18.29 -23.96 8.20
C GLY A 229 -17.94 -23.29 6.88
N VAL A 230 -18.97 -23.08 6.08
CA VAL A 230 -18.84 -22.34 4.82
C VAL A 230 -19.87 -21.21 4.79
N PHE A 231 -19.45 -20.11 4.19
CA PHE A 231 -20.31 -18.96 3.92
C PHE A 231 -19.99 -18.39 2.53
N ALA A 232 -20.80 -17.47 2.05
CA ALA A 232 -20.59 -16.82 0.79
C ALA A 232 -20.27 -15.34 0.95
N ALA A 233 -19.41 -14.83 0.09
CA ALA A 233 -19.15 -13.39 -0.10
C ALA A 233 -19.59 -12.97 -1.51
N PRO A 234 -20.28 -11.82 -1.68
CA PRO A 234 -20.72 -11.35 -2.97
C PRO A 234 -19.52 -11.01 -3.87
N LYS A 235 -19.63 -11.26 -5.16
CA LYS A 235 -18.72 -10.74 -6.18
C LYS A 235 -19.23 -9.40 -6.69
N LYS A 236 -18.35 -8.63 -7.36
CA LYS A 236 -18.74 -7.36 -8.00
C LYS A 236 -19.76 -7.53 -9.14
N THR A 237 -19.73 -8.67 -9.81
CA THR A 237 -20.74 -9.06 -10.78
C THR A 237 -22.02 -9.45 -10.03
N CYS A 238 -23.13 -8.78 -10.35
CA CYS A 238 -24.44 -9.13 -9.80
C CYS A 238 -24.68 -10.63 -9.83
N ASP A 239 -25.30 -11.14 -8.76
CA ASP A 239 -25.74 -12.54 -8.59
C ASP A 239 -24.64 -13.60 -8.54
N ARG A 240 -23.35 -13.23 -8.48
CA ARG A 240 -22.26 -14.18 -8.29
C ARG A 240 -21.71 -14.12 -6.88
N GLN A 241 -21.35 -15.29 -6.35
CA GLN A 241 -20.80 -15.46 -5.01
C GLN A 241 -19.42 -16.14 -5.06
N ARG A 242 -18.66 -15.87 -4.01
CA ARG A 242 -17.42 -16.59 -3.69
C ARG A 242 -17.65 -17.39 -2.42
N LYS A 243 -17.47 -18.71 -2.48
CA LYS A 243 -17.48 -19.53 -1.28
C LYS A 243 -16.22 -19.28 -0.46
N ILE A 244 -16.41 -19.11 0.84
CA ILE A 244 -15.34 -19.01 1.83
C ILE A 244 -15.50 -20.16 2.81
N TRP A 245 -14.42 -20.87 3.06
CA TRP A 245 -14.30 -21.84 4.12
C TRP A 245 -13.83 -21.12 5.38
N ASP A 246 -14.60 -21.17 6.47
CA ASP A 246 -14.28 -20.42 7.69
C ASP A 246 -13.20 -21.11 8.53
N GLY A 247 -12.00 -21.09 8.03
CA GLY A 247 -10.83 -21.66 8.69
C GLY A 247 -10.26 -20.83 9.84
N SER A 248 -10.99 -19.85 10.37
CA SER A 248 -10.49 -18.91 11.38
C SER A 248 -10.02 -19.61 12.67
N LEU A 249 -10.77 -20.62 13.15
CA LEU A 249 -10.39 -21.39 14.33
C LEU A 249 -9.18 -22.28 14.08
N LEU A 250 -9.18 -23.02 12.96
CA LEU A 250 -8.06 -23.86 12.58
C LEU A 250 -6.79 -23.04 12.29
N SER A 251 -6.94 -21.86 11.72
CA SER A 251 -5.82 -20.93 11.50
C SER A 251 -5.20 -20.40 12.80
N LYS A 252 -5.97 -20.33 13.90
CA LYS A 252 -5.43 -19.97 15.22
C LYS A 252 -4.70 -21.12 15.90
N GLN A 253 -5.04 -22.35 15.57
CA GLN A 253 -4.36 -23.55 16.08
C GLN A 253 -3.13 -23.93 15.23
N ALA A 254 -3.07 -23.42 14.00
CA ALA A 254 -1.96 -23.64 13.09
C ALA A 254 -0.79 -22.72 13.41
N GLU A 255 0.42 -23.19 13.16
CA GLU A 255 1.61 -22.35 13.14
C GLU A 255 1.46 -21.17 12.20
N THR A 256 2.12 -20.08 12.54
CA THR A 256 2.14 -18.89 11.67
C THR A 256 2.86 -19.21 10.36
N PRO A 257 2.20 -19.02 9.20
CA PRO A 257 2.86 -19.28 7.92
C PRO A 257 4.06 -18.34 7.73
N PRO A 258 5.11 -18.78 7.03
CA PRO A 258 6.20 -17.90 6.64
C PRO A 258 5.69 -16.71 5.83
N ALA A 259 6.39 -15.59 5.91
CA ALA A 259 6.04 -14.41 5.12
C ALA A 259 6.01 -14.77 3.62
N PRO A 260 4.96 -14.38 2.89
CA PRO A 260 4.86 -14.68 1.46
C PRO A 260 6.05 -14.09 0.69
N CYS A 261 6.73 -14.93 -0.10
CA CYS A 261 7.89 -14.50 -0.86
C CYS A 261 7.50 -13.50 -1.96
N ARG A 262 8.31 -12.48 -2.15
CA ARG A 262 8.18 -11.52 -3.26
C ARG A 262 6.76 -10.95 -3.45
N LEU A 263 6.03 -10.74 -2.37
CA LEU A 263 4.67 -10.20 -2.42
C LEU A 263 4.69 -8.71 -2.79
N ALA A 264 4.07 -8.38 -3.92
CA ALA A 264 3.92 -7.01 -4.36
C ALA A 264 2.71 -6.32 -3.69
N ASN A 265 2.84 -5.02 -3.48
CA ASN A 265 1.75 -4.12 -3.09
C ASN A 265 1.91 -2.77 -3.82
N PRO A 266 1.02 -1.79 -3.67
CA PRO A 266 1.15 -0.51 -4.36
C PRO A 266 2.50 0.20 -4.19
N SER A 267 3.19 0.05 -3.04
CA SER A 267 4.52 0.62 -2.87
C SER A 267 5.57 0.03 -3.81
N SER A 268 5.37 -1.21 -4.29
CA SER A 268 6.29 -1.84 -5.24
C SER A 268 6.35 -1.09 -6.58
N PHE A 269 5.26 -0.40 -6.96
CA PHE A 269 5.24 0.42 -8.17
C PHE A 269 6.12 1.68 -8.05
N LEU A 270 6.47 2.11 -6.84
CA LEU A 270 7.39 3.24 -6.64
C LEU A 270 8.82 2.93 -7.08
N ASP A 271 9.13 1.65 -7.32
CA ASP A 271 10.42 1.18 -7.80
C ASP A 271 10.53 1.21 -9.33
N LEU A 272 9.41 1.35 -10.02
CA LEU A 272 9.38 1.60 -11.46
C LEU A 272 10.02 2.96 -11.77
N LEU A 273 10.83 3.01 -12.83
CA LEU A 273 11.51 4.22 -13.26
C LEU A 273 11.46 4.35 -14.78
N LEU A 274 10.82 5.42 -15.24
CA LEU A 274 10.81 5.86 -16.64
C LEU A 274 11.80 7.03 -16.80
N ARG A 275 12.74 6.87 -17.70
CA ARG A 275 13.59 7.99 -18.14
C ARG A 275 12.89 8.76 -19.26
N PRO A 276 13.30 10.02 -19.53
CA PRO A 276 12.72 10.78 -20.65
C PRO A 276 12.75 9.98 -21.95
N GLY A 277 11.60 9.90 -22.64
CA GLY A 277 11.46 9.14 -23.90
C GLY A 277 11.24 7.63 -23.73
N GLU A 278 11.32 7.08 -22.52
CA GLU A 278 10.99 5.67 -22.26
C GLU A 278 9.50 5.46 -21.97
N VAL A 279 9.00 4.29 -22.35
CA VAL A 279 7.64 3.83 -22.03
C VAL A 279 7.69 2.39 -21.53
N PHE A 280 6.70 2.00 -20.71
CA PHE A 280 6.45 0.61 -20.37
C PHE A 280 5.36 0.02 -21.28
N TYR A 281 5.62 -1.13 -21.84
CA TYR A 281 4.60 -2.03 -22.38
C TYR A 281 4.07 -2.86 -21.23
N MET A 282 2.88 -2.51 -20.75
CA MET A 282 2.28 -3.06 -19.55
C MET A 282 1.41 -4.26 -19.89
N SER A 283 1.54 -5.32 -19.12
CA SER A 283 0.74 -6.52 -19.33
C SER A 283 0.31 -7.12 -18.02
N LYS A 284 -0.84 -7.78 -18.03
CA LYS A 284 -1.42 -8.46 -16.87
C LYS A 284 -1.89 -9.86 -17.25
N ARG A 285 -1.71 -10.81 -16.35
CA ARG A 285 -2.37 -12.10 -16.35
C ARG A 285 -3.05 -12.32 -15.00
N ASP A 286 -4.29 -12.78 -15.04
CA ASP A 286 -5.14 -13.10 -13.89
C ASP A 286 -5.51 -14.58 -13.96
N ALA A 287 -5.27 -15.35 -12.89
CA ALA A 287 -5.65 -16.75 -12.85
C ALA A 287 -7.12 -16.87 -12.38
N SER A 288 -7.92 -17.58 -13.16
CA SER A 288 -9.33 -17.84 -12.80
C SER A 288 -9.41 -18.88 -11.70
N THR A 289 -10.28 -18.68 -10.71
CA THR A 289 -10.50 -19.63 -9.58
C THR A 289 -9.19 -20.19 -9.01
N TYR A 290 -8.20 -19.31 -8.82
CA TYR A 290 -6.79 -19.71 -8.61
C TYR A 290 -6.61 -20.66 -7.43
N PHE A 291 -7.20 -20.37 -6.27
CA PHE A 291 -7.13 -21.26 -5.09
C PHE A 291 -7.73 -22.63 -5.36
N ASP A 292 -8.80 -22.70 -6.15
CA ASP A 292 -9.45 -23.95 -6.52
C ASP A 292 -8.61 -24.78 -7.52
N SER A 293 -7.60 -24.19 -8.16
CA SER A 293 -6.67 -24.94 -9.02
C SER A 293 -5.53 -25.62 -8.24
N LEU A 294 -5.14 -25.07 -7.08
CA LEU A 294 -3.97 -25.50 -6.32
C LEU A 294 -4.28 -26.70 -5.43
N ARG A 295 -3.65 -27.84 -5.68
CA ARG A 295 -3.86 -29.08 -4.93
C ARG A 295 -3.19 -29.03 -3.55
N VAL A 296 -3.92 -29.52 -2.54
CA VAL A 296 -3.43 -29.71 -1.17
C VAL A 296 -2.70 -31.07 -1.06
N PRO A 297 -1.57 -31.18 -0.33
CA PRO A 297 -0.97 -32.46 0.03
C PRO A 297 -1.98 -33.43 0.68
N HIS A 298 -1.93 -34.72 0.28
CA HIS A 298 -2.96 -35.69 0.66
C HIS A 298 -3.20 -35.79 2.17
N ARG A 299 -2.13 -35.80 2.97
CA ARG A 299 -2.21 -35.87 4.45
C ARG A 299 -2.88 -34.65 5.09
N LEU A 300 -2.73 -33.47 4.46
CA LEU A 300 -3.30 -32.21 4.99
C LEU A 300 -4.80 -32.09 4.67
N GLN A 301 -5.33 -32.83 3.67
CA GLN A 301 -6.74 -32.75 3.29
C GLN A 301 -7.69 -33.09 4.45
N GLU A 302 -7.31 -34.01 5.36
CA GLU A 302 -8.14 -34.41 6.50
C GLU A 302 -8.39 -33.27 7.50
N TRP A 303 -7.61 -32.19 7.43
CA TRP A 303 -7.79 -31.01 8.27
C TRP A 303 -8.76 -29.99 7.65
N PHE A 304 -9.13 -30.14 6.39
CA PHE A 304 -9.98 -29.20 5.66
C PHE A 304 -11.41 -29.75 5.43
N GLY A 305 -11.97 -30.39 6.45
CA GLY A 305 -13.32 -30.87 6.46
C GLY A 305 -14.37 -29.75 6.46
N GLN A 306 -15.58 -30.14 6.04
CA GLN A 306 -16.78 -29.28 6.08
C GLN A 306 -17.89 -30.00 6.86
N ALA A 307 -19.03 -29.35 7.04
CA ALA A 307 -20.19 -29.96 7.72
C ALA A 307 -20.52 -31.33 7.14
N PRO A 308 -20.73 -32.35 7.98
CA PRO A 308 -20.97 -33.72 7.52
C PRO A 308 -22.25 -33.80 6.69
N VAL A 309 -22.30 -34.78 5.80
CA VAL A 309 -23.46 -35.10 4.94
C VAL A 309 -23.76 -36.59 4.99
N THR A 310 -24.99 -36.96 4.85
CA THR A 310 -25.37 -38.35 4.73
C THR A 310 -25.41 -38.80 3.26
N VAL A 311 -25.22 -40.07 3.02
CA VAL A 311 -25.37 -40.66 1.68
C VAL A 311 -26.78 -40.41 1.13
N GLY A 312 -27.80 -40.50 1.98
CA GLY A 312 -29.18 -40.22 1.62
C GLY A 312 -29.39 -38.76 1.15
N GLU A 313 -28.78 -37.77 1.83
CA GLU A 313 -28.82 -36.39 1.41
C GLU A 313 -28.12 -36.16 0.05
N LEU A 314 -26.97 -36.81 -0.19
CA LEU A 314 -26.28 -36.70 -1.46
C LEU A 314 -27.10 -37.32 -2.62
N LEU A 315 -27.80 -38.43 -2.36
CA LEU A 315 -28.77 -39.02 -3.32
C LEU A 315 -29.92 -38.05 -3.62
N SER A 316 -30.44 -37.35 -2.59
CA SER A 316 -31.59 -36.43 -2.76
C SER A 316 -31.24 -35.21 -3.63
N VAL A 317 -29.96 -34.81 -3.73
CA VAL A 317 -29.51 -33.72 -4.61
C VAL A 317 -29.04 -34.21 -5.97
N GLY A 318 -29.33 -35.47 -6.34
CA GLY A 318 -29.15 -35.99 -7.69
C GLY A 318 -27.85 -36.77 -7.95
N LEU A 319 -27.01 -37.04 -6.96
CA LEU A 319 -25.84 -37.90 -7.12
C LEU A 319 -26.25 -39.38 -7.13
N SER A 320 -25.67 -40.15 -8.01
CA SER A 320 -25.82 -41.62 -8.01
C SER A 320 -24.90 -42.28 -6.97
N ARG A 321 -25.28 -43.47 -6.51
CA ARG A 321 -24.42 -44.28 -5.60
C ARG A 321 -23.03 -44.55 -6.18
N LYS A 322 -22.93 -44.75 -7.48
CA LYS A 322 -21.66 -44.92 -8.16
C LYS A 322 -20.79 -43.68 -8.05
N GLN A 323 -21.33 -42.49 -8.33
CA GLN A 323 -20.59 -41.24 -8.19
C GLN A 323 -20.15 -41.01 -6.73
N ILE A 324 -21.04 -41.28 -5.75
CA ILE A 324 -20.69 -41.13 -4.33
C ILE A 324 -19.51 -42.05 -3.99
N MET A 325 -19.51 -43.29 -4.49
CA MET A 325 -18.42 -44.23 -4.32
C MET A 325 -17.11 -43.73 -4.95
N ASP A 326 -17.18 -43.18 -6.15
CA ASP A 326 -16.00 -42.64 -6.86
C ASP A 326 -15.40 -41.39 -6.13
N PHE A 327 -16.20 -40.71 -5.31
CA PHE A 327 -15.75 -39.59 -4.49
C PHE A 327 -15.18 -39.99 -3.12
N THR A 328 -15.34 -41.27 -2.75
CA THR A 328 -14.72 -41.85 -1.55
C THR A 328 -13.46 -42.61 -1.93
N ASP A 329 -12.35 -42.40 -1.24
CA ASP A 329 -11.08 -43.08 -1.57
C ASP A 329 -11.12 -44.56 -1.08
N GLY A 330 -11.87 -45.41 -1.80
CA GLY A 330 -11.86 -46.85 -1.59
C GLY A 330 -12.77 -47.37 -0.47
N LEU A 331 -13.78 -46.59 -0.01
CA LEU A 331 -14.79 -47.15 0.90
C LEU A 331 -15.60 -48.26 0.23
N PRO A 332 -15.80 -49.40 0.92
CA PRO A 332 -16.57 -50.51 0.34
C PRO A 332 -18.06 -50.10 0.20
N VAL A 333 -18.70 -50.56 -0.87
CA VAL A 333 -20.13 -50.28 -1.17
C VAL A 333 -21.07 -50.57 0.03
N LYS A 334 -20.72 -51.58 0.83
CA LYS A 334 -21.47 -51.97 2.05
C LYS A 334 -21.46 -50.87 3.10
N ALA A 335 -20.52 -49.92 3.11
CA ALA A 335 -20.46 -48.80 4.02
C ALA A 335 -21.29 -47.60 3.56
N LEU A 336 -21.83 -47.60 2.33
CA LEU A 336 -22.62 -46.49 1.76
C LEU A 336 -24.15 -46.70 1.98
N LEU A 337 -24.55 -46.94 3.23
CA LEU A 337 -25.96 -46.94 3.62
C LEU A 337 -26.51 -45.51 3.59
N PRO A 338 -27.81 -45.28 3.35
CA PRO A 338 -28.38 -43.91 3.30
C PRO A 338 -28.11 -43.08 4.55
N ALA A 339 -28.04 -43.73 5.72
CA ALA A 339 -27.74 -43.05 7.01
C ALA A 339 -26.22 -42.89 7.26
N ALA A 340 -25.34 -43.42 6.40
CA ALA A 340 -23.89 -43.28 6.59
C ALA A 340 -23.46 -41.80 6.46
N VAL A 341 -22.75 -41.35 7.47
CA VAL A 341 -22.23 -39.99 7.56
C VAL A 341 -20.87 -39.89 6.92
N LEU A 342 -20.68 -38.94 6.03
CA LEU A 342 -19.43 -38.67 5.34
C LEU A 342 -19.08 -37.19 5.49
N HIS A 343 -17.77 -36.90 5.56
CA HIS A 343 -17.27 -35.54 5.66
C HIS A 343 -16.70 -35.09 4.31
N PRO A 344 -17.25 -34.03 3.67
CA PRO A 344 -16.61 -33.41 2.53
C PRO A 344 -15.30 -32.75 2.96
N VAL A 345 -14.19 -33.04 2.25
CA VAL A 345 -12.87 -32.47 2.51
C VAL A 345 -12.37 -31.71 1.30
N ASN A 346 -11.77 -30.53 1.51
CA ASN A 346 -11.16 -29.80 0.40
C ASN A 346 -9.86 -30.49 -0.06
N VAL A 347 -9.76 -30.77 -1.35
CA VAL A 347 -8.53 -31.26 -1.99
C VAL A 347 -7.70 -30.12 -2.58
N VAL A 348 -8.20 -28.90 -2.48
CA VAL A 348 -7.57 -27.65 -2.93
C VAL A 348 -7.37 -26.73 -1.75
N TRP A 349 -6.43 -25.78 -1.85
CA TRP A 349 -6.13 -24.84 -0.79
C TRP A 349 -7.36 -23.96 -0.50
N PRO A 350 -7.99 -24.09 0.68
CA PRO A 350 -9.24 -23.42 0.93
C PRO A 350 -9.03 -21.91 1.15
N MET A 351 -9.85 -21.11 0.51
CA MET A 351 -9.90 -19.68 0.77
C MET A 351 -10.48 -19.46 2.19
N GLY A 352 -9.65 -18.93 3.10
CA GLY A 352 -9.96 -18.74 4.51
C GLY A 352 -9.02 -19.46 5.48
N PHE A 353 -8.05 -20.23 4.99
CA PHE A 353 -6.97 -20.80 5.79
C PHE A 353 -5.71 -19.95 5.71
N SER A 354 -5.03 -19.71 6.85
CA SER A 354 -3.90 -18.79 6.94
C SER A 354 -2.71 -19.11 6.04
N TRP A 355 -2.47 -20.38 5.72
CA TRP A 355 -1.36 -20.84 4.86
C TRP A 355 -1.67 -20.78 3.36
N SER A 356 -2.95 -20.75 2.97
CA SER A 356 -3.34 -20.74 1.56
C SER A 356 -2.75 -19.57 0.77
N PRO A 357 -2.71 -18.31 1.30
CA PRO A 357 -2.06 -17.20 0.61
C PRO A 357 -0.55 -17.38 0.40
N CYS A 358 0.16 -18.02 1.35
CA CYS A 358 1.60 -18.27 1.24
C CYS A 358 1.91 -19.22 0.09
N VAL A 359 1.18 -20.36 0.00
CA VAL A 359 1.35 -21.32 -1.08
C VAL A 359 0.92 -20.74 -2.42
N ALA A 360 -0.19 -20.00 -2.47
CA ALA A 360 -0.66 -19.34 -3.69
C ALA A 360 0.37 -18.35 -4.22
N GLN A 361 0.91 -17.47 -3.36
CA GLN A 361 1.95 -16.51 -3.73
C GLN A 361 3.20 -17.21 -4.25
N SER A 362 3.68 -18.23 -3.54
CA SER A 362 4.88 -18.98 -3.93
C SER A 362 4.70 -19.72 -5.24
N SER A 363 3.51 -20.26 -5.50
CA SER A 363 3.17 -20.91 -6.77
C SER A 363 3.16 -19.91 -7.94
N SER A 364 2.64 -18.72 -7.74
CA SER A 364 2.65 -17.65 -8.75
C SER A 364 4.06 -17.17 -9.06
N VAL A 365 4.89 -16.96 -8.02
CA VAL A 365 6.32 -16.66 -8.21
C VAL A 365 6.99 -17.79 -9.01
N GLY A 366 6.74 -19.06 -8.67
CA GLY A 366 7.26 -20.20 -9.41
C GLY A 366 6.83 -20.21 -10.88
N CYS A 367 5.60 -19.84 -11.21
CA CYS A 367 5.15 -19.69 -12.61
C CYS A 367 5.95 -18.61 -13.34
N VAL A 368 6.18 -17.46 -12.71
CA VAL A 368 6.97 -16.36 -13.28
C VAL A 368 8.43 -16.77 -13.52
N LEU A 369 9.04 -17.46 -12.56
CA LEU A 369 10.41 -18.01 -12.70
C LEU A 369 10.51 -19.02 -13.85
N LYS A 370 9.53 -19.95 -13.97
CA LYS A 370 9.46 -20.93 -15.08
C LYS A 370 9.18 -20.26 -16.43
N ALA A 371 8.55 -19.09 -16.44
CA ALA A 371 8.42 -18.28 -17.66
C ALA A 371 9.72 -17.57 -18.05
N GLY A 372 10.80 -17.74 -17.27
CA GLY A 372 12.13 -17.20 -17.55
C GLY A 372 12.35 -15.76 -17.11
N VAL A 373 11.51 -15.23 -16.23
CA VAL A 373 11.78 -13.95 -15.56
C VAL A 373 12.72 -14.23 -14.39
N PRO A 374 13.90 -13.61 -14.32
CA PRO A 374 14.82 -13.78 -13.21
C PRO A 374 14.20 -13.34 -11.89
N GLU A 375 14.51 -14.01 -10.80
CA GLU A 375 13.95 -13.72 -9.48
C GLU A 375 14.20 -12.28 -9.05
N HIS A 376 15.40 -11.74 -9.31
CA HIS A 376 15.77 -10.37 -8.97
C HIS A 376 14.99 -9.29 -9.75
N GLN A 377 14.24 -9.67 -10.80
CA GLN A 377 13.35 -8.78 -11.56
C GLN A 377 11.92 -8.74 -10.97
N ILE A 378 11.63 -9.57 -9.98
CA ILE A 378 10.33 -9.55 -9.27
C ILE A 378 10.40 -8.50 -8.17
N LEU A 379 9.57 -7.47 -8.29
CA LEU A 379 9.51 -6.34 -7.35
C LEU A 379 9.02 -6.77 -5.97
N SER A 380 9.72 -6.38 -4.93
CA SER A 380 9.37 -6.64 -3.53
C SER A 380 10.06 -5.63 -2.62
N LEU A 381 9.42 -5.26 -1.53
CA LEU A 381 9.98 -4.31 -0.55
C LEU A 381 11.13 -4.91 0.28
N GLU A 382 11.25 -6.22 0.34
CA GLU A 382 12.31 -6.93 1.08
C GLU A 382 13.59 -7.17 0.27
N HIS A 383 13.60 -6.84 -1.01
CA HIS A 383 14.73 -7.07 -1.92
C HIS A 383 15.15 -5.80 -2.63
N ASP A 384 16.41 -5.76 -3.04
CA ASP A 384 16.95 -4.63 -3.79
C ASP A 384 16.14 -4.36 -5.06
N VAL A 385 15.99 -3.08 -5.36
CA VAL A 385 15.30 -2.67 -6.60
C VAL A 385 16.14 -3.10 -7.80
N PRO A 386 15.57 -3.80 -8.80
CA PRO A 386 16.31 -4.26 -9.98
C PRO A 386 17.05 -3.11 -10.68
N GLN A 387 18.32 -3.32 -11.00
CA GLN A 387 19.12 -2.33 -11.73
C GLN A 387 18.71 -2.29 -13.21
N ASP A 388 18.46 -3.45 -13.81
CA ASP A 388 17.87 -3.51 -15.15
C ASP A 388 16.36 -3.32 -15.07
N GLN A 389 15.89 -2.19 -15.58
CA GLN A 389 14.47 -1.84 -15.66
C GLN A 389 13.85 -2.25 -17.01
N SER A 390 14.49 -3.10 -17.79
CA SER A 390 13.99 -3.51 -19.11
C SER A 390 12.83 -4.50 -19.06
N GLU A 391 12.74 -5.26 -17.96
CA GLU A 391 11.70 -6.24 -17.64
C GLU A 391 11.51 -6.30 -16.14
N LEU A 392 10.33 -6.01 -15.66
CA LEU A 392 9.98 -6.07 -14.25
C LEU A 392 8.66 -6.80 -14.08
N CYS A 393 8.51 -7.49 -12.96
CA CYS A 393 7.28 -8.18 -12.61
C CYS A 393 6.85 -7.82 -11.19
N ALA A 394 5.55 -7.66 -10.99
CA ALA A 394 4.94 -7.56 -9.66
C ALA A 394 3.93 -8.71 -9.50
N VAL A 395 4.09 -9.50 -8.45
CA VAL A 395 3.29 -10.70 -8.19
C VAL A 395 2.49 -10.50 -6.91
N CYS A 396 1.19 -10.67 -7.00
CA CYS A 396 0.31 -10.68 -5.83
C CYS A 396 -0.77 -11.75 -6.02
N MET A 397 -0.48 -12.94 -5.54
CA MET A 397 -1.32 -14.13 -5.68
C MET A 397 -1.70 -14.41 -7.15
N ASP A 398 -2.99 -14.25 -7.49
CA ASP A 398 -3.53 -14.46 -8.83
C ASP A 398 -3.22 -13.32 -9.82
N ASP A 399 -2.81 -12.14 -9.33
CA ASP A 399 -2.45 -10.98 -10.16
C ASP A 399 -0.96 -11.00 -10.52
N LEU A 400 -0.63 -11.19 -11.80
CA LEU A 400 0.71 -11.12 -12.36
C LEU A 400 0.83 -9.90 -13.28
N LEU A 401 1.65 -8.93 -12.92
CA LEU A 401 1.80 -7.65 -13.61
C LEU A 401 3.21 -7.53 -14.18
N PHE A 402 3.33 -7.19 -15.46
CA PHE A 402 4.60 -7.09 -16.17
C PHE A 402 4.80 -5.70 -16.75
N PHE A 403 6.03 -5.23 -16.67
CA PHE A 403 6.48 -3.93 -17.17
C PHE A 403 7.72 -4.12 -18.04
N HIS A 404 7.59 -3.98 -19.35
CA HIS A 404 8.68 -4.17 -20.30
C HIS A 404 8.97 -2.87 -21.06
N LYS A 405 10.24 -2.59 -21.33
CA LYS A 405 10.65 -1.47 -22.21
C LYS A 405 10.73 -1.86 -23.69
N LYS A 406 10.61 -3.16 -24.01
CA LYS A 406 10.67 -3.69 -25.38
C LYS A 406 9.46 -4.59 -25.66
N PRO A 407 8.62 -4.31 -26.69
CA PRO A 407 7.40 -5.06 -26.94
C PRO A 407 7.66 -6.53 -27.32
N ARG A 408 8.74 -6.81 -28.08
CA ARG A 408 9.10 -8.19 -28.45
C ARG A 408 9.44 -9.05 -27.22
N LYS A 409 10.14 -8.47 -26.23
CA LYS A 409 10.46 -9.17 -24.98
C LYS A 409 9.19 -9.44 -24.17
N ALA A 410 8.29 -8.44 -24.08
CA ALA A 410 6.99 -8.57 -23.43
C ALA A 410 6.19 -9.74 -24.02
N GLN A 411 6.05 -9.78 -25.34
CA GLN A 411 5.31 -10.83 -26.03
C GLN A 411 5.90 -12.22 -25.77
N ALA A 412 7.22 -12.35 -25.84
CA ALA A 412 7.89 -13.63 -25.58
C ALA A 412 7.69 -14.10 -24.13
N THR A 413 7.78 -13.19 -23.13
CA THR A 413 7.54 -13.54 -21.74
C THR A 413 6.10 -13.98 -21.50
N LEU A 414 5.12 -13.28 -22.08
CA LEU A 414 3.71 -13.64 -21.96
C LEU A 414 3.41 -15.02 -22.59
N GLN A 415 3.97 -15.31 -23.76
CA GLN A 415 3.79 -16.61 -24.42
C GLN A 415 4.36 -17.75 -23.55
N ARG A 416 5.55 -17.56 -22.96
CA ARG A 416 6.12 -18.54 -22.04
C ARG A 416 5.25 -18.74 -20.80
N LEU A 417 4.75 -17.64 -20.20
CA LEU A 417 3.88 -17.71 -19.04
C LEU A 417 2.56 -18.43 -19.35
N ASP A 418 1.94 -18.10 -20.49
CA ASP A 418 0.71 -18.78 -20.92
C ASP A 418 0.95 -20.29 -21.12
N SER A 419 2.11 -20.68 -21.64
CA SER A 419 2.53 -22.08 -21.75
C SER A 419 2.77 -22.74 -20.38
N VAL A 420 3.31 -22.01 -19.41
CA VAL A 420 3.46 -22.50 -18.03
C VAL A 420 2.09 -22.71 -17.39
N PHE A 421 1.17 -21.77 -17.51
CA PHE A 421 -0.19 -21.92 -17.00
C PHE A 421 -0.88 -23.14 -17.58
N GLN A 422 -0.84 -23.31 -18.91
CA GLN A 422 -1.42 -24.48 -19.59
C GLN A 422 -0.81 -25.80 -19.07
N ARG A 423 0.52 -25.86 -18.97
CA ARG A 423 1.24 -27.06 -18.49
C ARG A 423 0.88 -27.47 -17.08
N HIS A 424 0.66 -26.47 -16.21
CA HIS A 424 0.32 -26.68 -14.80
C HIS A 424 -1.18 -26.67 -14.52
N GLY A 425 -2.04 -26.64 -15.55
CA GLY A 425 -3.50 -26.70 -15.39
C GLY A 425 -4.10 -25.45 -14.74
N ILE A 426 -3.42 -24.29 -14.79
CA ILE A 426 -3.92 -23.01 -14.28
C ILE A 426 -4.71 -22.34 -15.40
N GLN A 427 -6.00 -22.10 -15.15
CA GLN A 427 -6.87 -21.41 -16.10
C GLN A 427 -6.66 -19.90 -16.02
N LYS A 428 -6.45 -19.24 -17.16
CA LYS A 428 -6.41 -17.77 -17.23
C LYS A 428 -7.80 -17.18 -17.32
N ASN A 429 -7.95 -15.99 -16.79
CA ASN A 429 -9.13 -15.18 -16.96
C ASN A 429 -8.92 -14.22 -18.15
N ALA A 430 -9.22 -14.71 -19.36
CA ALA A 430 -8.99 -13.96 -20.60
C ALA A 430 -9.70 -12.59 -20.62
N ALA A 431 -10.82 -12.43 -19.90
CA ALA A 431 -11.55 -11.16 -19.83
C ALA A 431 -10.79 -10.07 -19.05
N LYS A 432 -9.85 -10.46 -18.20
CA LYS A 432 -9.01 -9.54 -17.42
C LYS A 432 -7.57 -9.44 -17.92
N ASP A 433 -7.20 -10.23 -18.92
CA ASP A 433 -5.87 -10.20 -19.51
C ASP A 433 -5.62 -8.85 -20.20
N VAL A 434 -4.45 -8.29 -19.94
CA VAL A 434 -3.97 -7.09 -20.63
C VAL A 434 -2.64 -7.44 -21.30
N SER A 435 -2.44 -6.96 -22.53
CA SER A 435 -1.19 -7.22 -23.27
C SER A 435 -0.67 -5.95 -23.93
N LEU A 436 0.56 -5.59 -23.64
CA LEU A 436 1.32 -4.50 -24.25
C LEU A 436 0.60 -3.13 -24.24
N ALA A 437 -0.18 -2.87 -23.21
CA ALA A 437 -0.91 -1.62 -23.09
C ALA A 437 -0.02 -0.45 -22.61
N SER A 438 -0.45 0.76 -22.91
CA SER A 438 0.19 2.01 -22.40
C SER A 438 -0.30 2.39 -21.00
N SER A 439 -1.38 1.76 -20.53
CA SER A 439 -1.95 1.89 -19.19
C SER A 439 -2.61 0.59 -18.76
N MET A 440 -2.65 0.35 -17.45
CA MET A 440 -3.37 -0.81 -16.88
C MET A 440 -3.80 -0.55 -15.44
N THR A 441 -4.77 -1.33 -14.97
CA THR A 441 -5.16 -1.38 -13.57
C THR A 441 -4.61 -2.65 -12.92
N GLY A 442 -3.88 -2.50 -11.81
CA GLY A 442 -3.36 -3.61 -11.00
C GLY A 442 -3.23 -3.23 -9.54
N LEU A 443 -3.46 -4.18 -8.63
CA LEU A 443 -3.39 -4.00 -7.18
C LEU A 443 -4.19 -2.78 -6.66
N GLY A 444 -5.32 -2.47 -7.29
CA GLY A 444 -6.15 -1.33 -6.92
C GLY A 444 -5.59 0.04 -7.31
N CYS A 445 -4.61 0.08 -8.22
CA CYS A 445 -4.00 1.28 -8.76
C CYS A 445 -4.15 1.32 -10.28
N ASP A 446 -4.24 2.53 -10.83
CA ASP A 446 -4.14 2.80 -12.26
C ASP A 446 -2.72 3.28 -12.56
N ILE A 447 -2.10 2.66 -13.56
CA ILE A 447 -0.71 2.93 -13.96
C ILE A 447 -0.74 3.37 -15.41
N SER A 448 -0.07 4.47 -15.75
CA SER A 448 -0.02 4.98 -17.13
C SER A 448 1.36 5.55 -17.50
N ASN A 449 1.66 5.57 -18.81
CA ASN A 449 2.85 6.22 -19.35
C ASN A 449 2.63 7.72 -19.61
N SER A 450 1.38 8.15 -19.86
CA SER A 450 1.06 9.54 -20.24
C SER A 450 -0.15 10.03 -19.44
N PRO A 451 0.09 10.81 -18.39
CA PRO A 451 1.38 11.07 -17.76
C PRO A 451 1.97 9.80 -17.11
N ALA A 452 3.30 9.79 -16.91
CA ALA A 452 4.01 8.68 -16.26
C ALA A 452 3.70 8.66 -14.75
N VAL A 453 2.63 7.98 -14.37
CA VAL A 453 2.08 8.03 -13.01
C VAL A 453 1.47 6.69 -12.58
N VAL A 454 1.55 6.42 -11.29
CA VAL A 454 0.72 5.44 -10.58
C VAL A 454 -0.17 6.16 -9.58
N GLU A 455 -1.44 5.82 -9.54
CA GLU A 455 -2.44 6.50 -8.72
C GLU A 455 -3.53 5.53 -8.25
N PRO A 456 -4.30 5.86 -7.20
CA PRO A 456 -5.43 5.02 -6.78
C PRO A 456 -6.38 4.74 -7.93
N ASN A 457 -6.96 3.53 -7.98
CA ASN A 457 -7.98 3.24 -9.00
C ASN A 457 -9.11 4.26 -8.95
N GLN A 458 -9.48 4.79 -10.11
CA GLN A 458 -10.38 5.91 -10.28
C GLN A 458 -11.74 5.71 -9.59
N ALA A 459 -12.41 4.59 -9.83
CA ALA A 459 -13.71 4.30 -9.23
C ALA A 459 -13.65 4.13 -7.70
N LYS A 460 -12.60 3.46 -7.20
CA LYS A 460 -12.38 3.30 -5.76
C LYS A 460 -12.06 4.63 -5.09
N LEU A 461 -11.29 5.50 -5.75
CA LEU A 461 -10.97 6.84 -5.26
C LEU A 461 -12.23 7.70 -5.16
N ALA A 462 -13.06 7.71 -6.20
CA ALA A 462 -14.30 8.47 -6.21
C ALA A 462 -15.26 8.02 -5.09
N ASN A 463 -15.42 6.71 -4.89
CA ASN A 463 -16.24 6.17 -3.79
C ASN A 463 -15.65 6.51 -2.42
N MET A 464 -14.33 6.48 -2.25
CA MET A 464 -13.69 6.87 -1.00
C MET A 464 -13.93 8.34 -0.68
N VAL A 465 -13.79 9.24 -1.66
CA VAL A 465 -14.04 10.68 -1.49
C VAL A 465 -15.48 10.92 -1.06
N LEU A 466 -16.45 10.29 -1.72
CA LEU A 466 -17.87 10.38 -1.33
C LEU A 466 -18.07 9.91 0.11
N SER A 467 -17.54 8.74 0.46
CA SER A 467 -17.66 8.19 1.81
C SER A 467 -17.08 9.13 2.87
N LEU A 468 -15.91 9.72 2.62
CA LEU A 468 -15.31 10.69 3.56
C LEU A 468 -16.15 11.94 3.72
N CYS A 469 -16.73 12.47 2.63
CA CYS A 469 -17.60 13.62 2.69
C CYS A 469 -18.85 13.34 3.51
N ASP A 470 -19.46 12.18 3.30
CA ASP A 470 -20.66 11.77 4.04
C ASP A 470 -20.38 11.57 5.53
N VAL A 471 -19.27 10.90 5.88
CA VAL A 471 -18.83 10.74 7.28
C VAL A 471 -18.65 12.10 7.96
N LEU A 472 -18.00 13.05 7.27
CA LEU A 472 -17.75 14.39 7.80
C LEU A 472 -19.06 15.19 7.97
N CYS A 473 -20.08 14.96 7.12
CA CYS A 473 -21.38 15.61 7.24
C CYS A 473 -22.24 15.02 8.36
N GLN A 474 -22.20 13.72 8.54
CA GLN A 474 -23.02 13.02 9.55
C GLN A 474 -22.40 13.06 10.94
N GLU A 475 -21.11 13.34 11.06
CA GLU A 475 -20.34 13.43 12.31
C GLU A 475 -20.45 12.19 13.21
N GLN A 476 -20.82 11.05 12.64
CA GLN A 476 -20.98 9.78 13.35
C GLN A 476 -20.62 8.59 12.46
N ALA A 477 -20.11 7.51 13.04
CA ALA A 477 -19.81 6.26 12.35
C ALA A 477 -19.68 5.10 13.35
N SER A 478 -19.80 3.86 12.87
CA SER A 478 -19.42 2.69 13.65
C SER A 478 -17.90 2.40 13.49
N PRO A 479 -17.24 1.80 14.50
CA PRO A 479 -15.85 1.37 14.40
C PRO A 479 -15.59 0.44 13.21
N ARG A 480 -16.53 -0.44 12.86
CA ARG A 480 -16.46 -1.34 11.70
C ARG A 480 -16.46 -0.56 10.37
N ALA A 481 -17.37 0.39 10.22
CA ALA A 481 -17.43 1.25 9.04
C ALA A 481 -16.14 2.04 8.88
N MET A 482 -15.63 2.61 9.98
CA MET A 482 -14.37 3.32 9.99
C MET A 482 -13.16 2.43 9.64
N THR A 483 -13.14 1.18 10.13
CA THR A 483 -12.10 0.20 9.78
C THR A 483 -12.09 -0.08 8.27
N SER A 484 -13.26 -0.19 7.66
CA SER A 484 -13.38 -0.40 6.21
C SER A 484 -12.85 0.80 5.41
N ALA A 485 -13.23 2.03 5.80
CA ALA A 485 -12.73 3.25 5.18
C ALA A 485 -11.21 3.39 5.34
N LEU A 486 -10.71 3.18 6.55
CA LEU A 486 -9.29 3.24 6.86
C LEU A 486 -8.48 2.22 6.05
N GLY A 487 -9.01 1.01 5.85
CA GLY A 487 -8.36 -0.02 5.02
C GLY A 487 -8.14 0.45 3.58
N VAL A 488 -9.12 1.11 2.97
CA VAL A 488 -9.00 1.69 1.62
C VAL A 488 -8.00 2.85 1.61
N LEU A 489 -8.08 3.76 2.59
CA LEU A 489 -7.15 4.89 2.72
C LEU A 489 -5.70 4.42 2.88
N GLN A 490 -5.46 3.45 3.75
CA GLN A 490 -4.13 2.87 3.95
C GLN A 490 -3.56 2.27 2.68
N TRP A 491 -4.39 1.55 1.92
CA TRP A 491 -3.98 0.96 0.65
C TRP A 491 -3.53 2.01 -0.35
N PHE A 492 -4.24 3.13 -0.45
CA PHE A 492 -3.87 4.25 -1.30
C PHE A 492 -2.64 5.00 -0.80
N CYS A 493 -2.52 5.16 0.52
CA CYS A 493 -1.34 5.77 1.14
C CYS A 493 -0.05 4.97 0.91
N LEU A 494 -0.11 3.70 0.48
CA LEU A 494 1.08 2.96 0.07
C LEU A 494 1.82 3.60 -1.12
N LEU A 495 1.15 4.42 -1.93
CA LEU A 495 1.78 5.24 -2.98
C LEU A 495 2.48 6.48 -2.42
N GLN A 496 2.07 6.96 -1.24
CA GLN A 496 2.61 8.12 -0.53
C GLN A 496 2.66 7.79 0.97
N ARG A 497 3.56 6.87 1.36
CA ARG A 497 3.59 6.28 2.72
C ARG A 497 3.63 7.32 3.84
N GLY A 498 4.22 8.49 3.61
CA GLY A 498 4.20 9.60 4.58
C GLY A 498 2.80 10.00 5.05
N MET A 499 1.77 9.84 4.21
CA MET A 499 0.38 10.14 4.57
C MET A 499 -0.18 9.22 5.67
N LEU A 500 0.42 8.05 5.90
CA LEU A 500 0.04 7.17 7.02
C LEU A 500 0.26 7.84 8.39
N SER A 501 1.12 8.88 8.47
CA SER A 501 1.32 9.67 9.68
C SER A 501 0.11 10.51 10.10
N ILE A 502 -0.88 10.66 9.22
CA ILE A 502 -2.10 11.42 9.51
C ILE A 502 -2.96 10.67 10.53
N PHE A 503 -3.06 9.33 10.39
CA PHE A 503 -4.05 8.50 11.07
C PHE A 503 -3.56 7.98 12.44
N ASP A 504 -3.86 8.67 13.50
CA ASP A 504 -3.60 8.23 14.89
C ASP A 504 -4.92 8.02 15.64
N GLU A 505 -5.78 9.02 15.63
CA GLU A 505 -7.05 9.02 16.34
C GLU A 505 -8.09 8.15 15.63
N VAL A 506 -7.99 8.06 14.29
CA VAL A 506 -8.82 7.13 13.51
C VAL A 506 -8.50 5.69 13.91
N TYR A 507 -7.22 5.30 14.06
CA TYR A 507 -6.85 3.97 14.57
C TYR A 507 -7.40 3.72 15.98
N ALA A 508 -7.29 4.71 16.87
CA ALA A 508 -7.83 4.59 18.21
C ALA A 508 -9.36 4.45 18.22
N PHE A 509 -10.05 5.13 17.29
CA PHE A 509 -11.50 5.02 17.14
C PHE A 509 -11.94 3.63 16.67
N THR A 510 -11.22 3.04 15.71
CA THR A 510 -11.57 1.68 15.20
C THR A 510 -11.43 0.58 16.24
N ALA A 511 -10.70 0.81 17.33
CA ALA A 511 -10.52 -0.14 18.43
C ALA A 511 -11.46 0.09 19.62
N ARG A 512 -12.44 1.02 19.52
CA ARG A 512 -13.30 1.40 20.66
C ARG A 512 -14.61 0.64 20.66
N GLY A 513 -14.91 -0.01 21.78
CA GLY A 513 -16.24 -0.55 22.10
C GLY A 513 -16.79 -1.59 21.12
N ASP A 514 -18.11 -1.61 20.96
CA ASP A 514 -18.80 -2.50 20.04
C ASP A 514 -18.53 -2.07 18.58
N PRO A 515 -18.02 -2.97 17.71
CA PRO A 515 -17.72 -2.67 16.33
C PRO A 515 -18.90 -2.13 15.51
N ASP A 516 -20.12 -2.51 15.84
CA ASP A 516 -21.32 -2.18 15.08
C ASP A 516 -22.11 -0.99 15.66
N SER A 517 -21.75 -0.52 16.85
CA SER A 517 -22.41 0.63 17.49
C SER A 517 -22.01 1.94 16.82
N VAL A 518 -22.99 2.66 16.29
CA VAL A 518 -22.80 4.01 15.73
C VAL A 518 -22.56 5.00 16.85
N GLN A 519 -21.45 5.75 16.77
CA GLN A 519 -21.05 6.72 17.80
C GLN A 519 -20.62 8.04 17.16
N PRO A 520 -20.76 9.16 17.90
CA PRO A 520 -20.25 10.45 17.44
C PRO A 520 -18.75 10.41 17.17
N LEU A 521 -18.32 11.06 16.10
CA LEU A 521 -16.91 11.19 15.75
C LEU A 521 -16.26 12.31 16.54
N PRO A 522 -15.21 12.04 17.33
CA PRO A 522 -14.41 13.08 17.97
C PRO A 522 -13.85 14.06 16.92
N CYS A 523 -13.74 15.35 17.26
CA CYS A 523 -13.19 16.37 16.36
C CYS A 523 -11.77 16.04 15.87
N CYS A 524 -10.95 15.33 16.66
CA CYS A 524 -9.64 14.88 16.24
C CYS A 524 -9.71 13.82 15.11
N VAL A 525 -10.67 12.90 15.16
CA VAL A 525 -10.93 11.91 14.11
C VAL A 525 -11.42 12.60 12.84
N GLN A 526 -12.41 13.50 12.97
CA GLN A 526 -12.87 14.32 11.83
C GLN A 526 -11.73 15.12 11.20
N GLY A 527 -10.84 15.70 12.02
CA GLY A 527 -9.67 16.45 11.58
C GLY A 527 -8.70 15.61 10.76
N GLU A 528 -8.44 14.34 11.16
CA GLU A 528 -7.59 13.42 10.41
C GLU A 528 -8.22 13.02 9.07
N LEU A 529 -9.52 12.68 9.07
CA LEU A 529 -10.26 12.34 7.85
C LEU A 529 -10.31 13.53 6.86
N PHE A 530 -10.58 14.72 7.37
CA PHE A 530 -10.61 15.94 6.55
C PHE A 530 -9.22 16.29 5.99
N THR A 531 -8.15 16.05 6.75
CA THR A 531 -6.77 16.20 6.25
C THR A 531 -6.46 15.21 5.15
N ALA A 532 -6.90 13.96 5.28
CA ALA A 532 -6.75 12.95 4.24
C ALA A 532 -7.51 13.33 2.96
N LEU A 533 -8.73 13.86 3.08
CA LEU A 533 -9.52 14.37 1.96
C LEU A 533 -8.83 15.57 1.29
N ALA A 534 -8.32 16.52 2.06
CA ALA A 534 -7.62 17.71 1.56
C ALA A 534 -6.36 17.34 0.77
N LEU A 535 -5.65 16.29 1.18
CA LEU A 535 -4.41 15.83 0.55
C LEU A 535 -4.63 14.70 -0.47
N ALA A 536 -5.87 14.26 -0.71
CA ALA A 536 -6.18 13.20 -1.67
C ALA A 536 -5.66 13.46 -3.10
N PRO A 537 -5.60 14.70 -3.62
CA PRO A 537 -4.97 14.99 -4.91
C PRO A 537 -3.50 14.55 -5.01
N LEU A 538 -2.79 14.49 -3.88
CA LEU A 538 -1.37 14.14 -3.81
C LEU A 538 -1.10 12.63 -3.61
N LEU A 539 -2.12 11.78 -3.61
CA LEU A 539 -1.94 10.32 -3.50
C LEU A 539 -1.23 9.71 -4.71
N ALA A 540 -1.26 10.37 -5.86
CA ALA A 540 -0.57 9.91 -7.05
C ALA A 540 0.95 10.04 -6.95
N ALA A 541 1.70 9.12 -7.57
CA ALA A 541 3.16 9.11 -7.57
C ALA A 541 3.71 9.06 -9.01
N GLY A 542 4.62 9.99 -9.35
CA GLY A 542 5.27 10.01 -10.65
C GLY A 542 6.24 8.84 -10.83
N LEU A 543 6.23 8.20 -12.00
CA LEU A 543 7.17 7.12 -12.37
C LEU A 543 8.45 7.67 -13.02
N ASP A 544 8.44 8.94 -13.41
CA ASP A 544 9.52 9.65 -14.10
C ASP A 544 10.45 10.44 -13.16
N ARG A 545 10.23 10.34 -11.84
CA ARG A 545 11.10 10.97 -10.84
C ARG A 545 12.51 10.38 -10.91
N GLN A 546 13.46 11.16 -11.43
CA GLN A 546 14.86 10.75 -11.54
C GLN A 546 15.59 10.88 -10.20
N PHE A 547 16.64 10.09 -9.99
CA PHE A 547 17.53 10.31 -8.86
C PHE A 547 18.27 11.66 -8.98
N LEU A 548 18.61 12.25 -7.83
CA LEU A 548 19.58 13.35 -7.81
C LEU A 548 20.95 12.84 -8.24
N ASP A 549 21.86 13.76 -8.56
CA ASP A 549 23.26 13.46 -8.88
C ASP A 549 24.19 13.56 -7.66
N GLU A 550 23.61 13.82 -6.48
CA GLU A 550 24.31 13.95 -5.20
C GLU A 550 23.76 12.97 -4.15
N LEU A 551 24.67 12.35 -3.39
CA LEU A 551 24.36 11.63 -2.15
C LEU A 551 24.30 12.62 -1.00
N LEU A 552 23.30 12.49 -0.15
CA LEU A 552 23.19 13.20 1.11
C LEU A 552 23.54 12.26 2.27
N ALA A 553 24.06 12.81 3.35
CA ALA A 553 24.21 12.12 4.62
C ALA A 553 23.71 13.04 5.74
N CYS A 554 23.08 12.47 6.76
CA CYS A 554 22.66 13.21 7.92
C CYS A 554 22.99 12.46 9.21
N ASP A 555 23.11 13.22 10.28
CA ASP A 555 23.40 12.74 11.62
C ASP A 555 22.84 13.69 12.66
N ALA A 556 22.64 13.21 13.89
CA ALA A 556 22.24 14.01 15.03
C ALA A 556 22.99 13.64 16.30
N ALA A 557 23.66 14.61 16.92
CA ALA A 557 24.38 14.43 18.19
C ALA A 557 23.63 15.17 19.32
N PRO A 558 23.26 14.47 20.42
CA PRO A 558 22.55 15.09 21.55
C PRO A 558 23.30 16.26 22.19
N GLU A 559 24.63 16.23 22.14
CA GLU A 559 25.50 17.24 22.80
C GLU A 559 25.55 18.57 22.01
N PHE A 560 25.30 18.53 20.69
CA PHE A 560 25.35 19.72 19.85
C PHE A 560 24.09 19.90 19.02
N GLY A 561 23.82 18.95 18.06
CA GLY A 561 22.65 19.11 17.21
C GLY A 561 22.72 18.32 15.90
N PHE A 562 22.69 18.97 14.76
CA PHE A 562 22.45 18.33 13.47
C PHE A 562 23.58 18.59 12.48
N GLY A 563 23.92 17.53 11.73
CA GLY A 563 24.83 17.58 10.60
C GLY A 563 24.15 17.09 9.32
N VAL A 564 24.36 17.80 8.21
CA VAL A 564 23.98 17.35 6.87
C VAL A 564 25.16 17.60 5.95
N SER A 565 25.54 16.57 5.20
CA SER A 565 26.64 16.63 4.23
C SER A 565 26.19 16.13 2.85
N SER A 566 26.85 16.54 1.77
CA SER A 566 26.56 16.09 0.41
C SER A 566 27.81 15.77 -0.38
N LEU A 567 27.68 14.83 -1.30
CA LEU A 567 28.71 14.46 -2.28
C LEU A 567 28.09 14.40 -3.67
N SER A 568 28.58 15.21 -4.60
CA SER A 568 28.24 15.07 -6.03
C SER A 568 29.06 13.91 -6.61
N CYS A 569 28.38 12.82 -6.97
CA CYS A 569 29.04 11.60 -7.46
C CYS A 569 28.38 11.03 -8.72
N GLY A 570 27.49 11.81 -9.32
CA GLY A 570 26.78 11.46 -10.54
C GLY A 570 25.58 10.52 -10.32
N ARG A 571 24.56 10.71 -11.14
CA ARG A 571 23.25 10.04 -11.02
C ARG A 571 23.33 8.52 -10.98
N LYS A 572 24.19 7.89 -11.79
CA LYS A 572 24.33 6.41 -11.84
C LYS A 572 24.77 5.83 -10.49
N THR A 573 25.71 6.50 -9.81
CA THR A 573 26.17 6.08 -8.47
C THR A 573 25.06 6.23 -7.44
N VAL A 574 24.38 7.38 -7.43
CA VAL A 574 23.27 7.66 -6.52
C VAL A 574 22.12 6.65 -6.74
N GLU A 575 21.78 6.36 -8.00
CA GLU A 575 20.77 5.38 -8.38
C GLU A 575 21.12 3.98 -7.85
N ARG A 576 22.38 3.54 -7.99
CA ARG A 576 22.83 2.24 -7.47
C ARG A 576 22.67 2.16 -5.96
N VAL A 577 23.06 3.19 -5.22
CA VAL A 577 22.91 3.24 -3.75
C VAL A 577 21.42 3.27 -3.35
N GLY A 578 20.63 4.11 -4.04
CA GLY A 578 19.20 4.25 -3.74
C GLY A 578 18.32 3.03 -4.07
N ARG A 579 18.91 1.98 -4.66
CA ARG A 579 18.21 0.71 -4.95
C ARG A 579 18.35 -0.33 -3.85
N LEU A 580 19.16 -0.06 -2.81
CA LEU A 580 19.29 -0.96 -1.68
C LEU A 580 17.96 -1.05 -0.91
N ALA A 581 17.60 -2.25 -0.49
CA ALA A 581 16.39 -2.50 0.25
C ALA A 581 16.58 -2.22 1.75
N GLU A 582 15.73 -1.40 2.31
CA GLU A 582 15.77 -1.03 3.73
C GLU A 582 15.58 -2.25 4.66
N ARG A 583 14.75 -3.23 4.26
CA ARG A 583 14.38 -4.39 5.09
C ARG A 583 15.38 -5.52 5.04
N ARG A 584 16.21 -5.58 4.00
CA ARG A 584 17.24 -6.61 3.87
C ARG A 584 18.41 -6.39 4.83
N GLY A 585 18.62 -5.15 5.27
CA GLY A 585 19.67 -4.78 6.21
C GLY A 585 21.02 -4.50 5.56
N ASP A 586 21.11 -4.47 4.24
CA ASP A 586 22.30 -4.07 3.51
C ASP A 586 22.63 -2.60 3.78
N TYR A 587 23.91 -2.26 3.71
CA TYR A 587 24.39 -0.95 4.11
C TYR A 587 25.58 -0.46 3.28
N VAL A 588 25.78 0.84 3.29
CA VAL A 588 26.89 1.50 2.58
C VAL A 588 28.09 1.64 3.52
N ARG A 589 29.29 1.40 3.02
CA ARG A 589 30.55 1.79 3.65
C ARG A 589 31.37 2.70 2.73
N LEU A 590 32.00 3.69 3.32
CA LEU A 590 33.01 4.52 2.66
C LEU A 590 34.41 3.94 2.87
N VAL A 591 35.39 4.43 2.11
CA VAL A 591 36.80 4.12 2.33
C VAL A 591 37.23 4.73 3.67
N ALA A 592 37.86 3.91 4.53
CA ALA A 592 38.34 4.35 5.83
C ALA A 592 39.42 5.44 5.71
N GLU A 593 39.43 6.38 6.64
CA GLU A 593 40.41 7.44 6.75
C GLU A 593 41.23 7.28 8.04
N LEU A 594 42.35 7.95 8.10
CA LEU A 594 43.19 7.95 9.30
C LEU A 594 42.42 8.56 10.48
N GLY A 595 42.28 7.79 11.56
CA GLY A 595 41.51 8.19 12.73
C GLY A 595 40.09 7.62 12.78
N ASP A 596 39.63 6.89 11.75
CA ASP A 596 38.41 6.12 11.82
C ASP A 596 38.55 4.95 12.81
N GLY A 597 37.47 4.63 13.52
CA GLY A 597 37.42 3.45 14.39
C GLY A 597 37.45 2.15 13.57
N PRO A 598 37.72 1.00 14.25
CA PRO A 598 37.73 -0.30 13.56
C PRO A 598 36.36 -0.61 12.96
N GLU A 599 36.37 -1.32 11.83
CA GLU A 599 35.13 -1.80 11.22
C GLU A 599 34.44 -2.83 12.13
N VAL A 600 33.23 -2.51 12.59
CA VAL A 600 32.41 -3.43 13.37
C VAL A 600 31.55 -4.27 12.42
N PRO A 601 31.57 -5.63 12.55
CA PRO A 601 30.68 -6.50 11.77
C PRO A 601 29.20 -6.18 12.04
N ARG A 602 28.38 -6.18 10.98
CA ARG A 602 26.94 -5.88 11.06
C ARG A 602 26.15 -6.88 10.23
N LEU A 603 24.87 -7.04 10.56
CA LEU A 603 23.94 -7.81 9.75
C LEU A 603 23.71 -7.11 8.41
N GLY A 604 23.63 -7.89 7.32
CA GLY A 604 23.49 -7.42 5.95
C GLY A 604 24.83 -7.33 5.22
N SER A 605 24.78 -7.05 3.92
CA SER A 605 25.96 -6.99 3.05
C SER A 605 26.49 -5.56 2.93
N PRO A 606 27.81 -5.33 3.11
CA PRO A 606 28.40 -4.01 2.93
C PRO A 606 28.57 -3.68 1.44
N HIS A 607 27.99 -2.57 1.01
CA HIS A 607 28.21 -2.00 -0.31
C HIS A 607 29.29 -0.90 -0.21
N ARG A 608 30.52 -1.23 -0.60
CA ARG A 608 31.66 -0.31 -0.49
C ARG A 608 31.65 0.71 -1.64
N LEU A 609 31.66 1.99 -1.27
CA LEU A 609 31.79 3.10 -2.21
C LEU A 609 33.24 3.62 -2.25
N PRO A 610 33.78 4.03 -3.42
CA PRO A 610 35.15 4.49 -3.56
C PRO A 610 35.31 5.95 -3.08
N PHE A 611 34.58 6.35 -2.05
CA PHE A 611 34.59 7.71 -1.53
C PHE A 611 35.03 7.70 -0.05
N ARG A 612 35.61 8.82 0.37
CA ARG A 612 36.03 9.10 1.75
C ARG A 612 35.06 10.12 2.37
N LYS A 613 35.01 10.20 3.70
CA LYS A 613 34.22 11.22 4.42
C LYS A 613 34.64 12.63 4.03
N SER A 614 35.94 12.87 3.82
CA SER A 614 36.52 14.15 3.40
C SER A 614 36.04 14.63 2.01
N HIS A 615 35.52 13.74 1.16
CA HIS A 615 34.94 14.13 -0.12
C HIS A 615 33.56 14.77 0.03
N PHE A 616 32.88 14.60 1.17
CA PHE A 616 31.59 15.21 1.43
C PHE A 616 31.73 16.65 1.90
N ARG A 617 30.92 17.52 1.34
CA ARG A 617 30.81 18.91 1.74
C ARG A 617 29.73 19.07 2.80
N THR A 618 30.05 19.71 3.93
CA THR A 618 29.06 20.07 4.94
C THR A 618 28.07 21.11 4.39
N LEU A 619 26.79 20.80 4.46
CA LEU A 619 25.68 21.68 4.09
C LEU A 619 25.07 22.37 5.30
N ILE A 620 24.88 21.62 6.38
CA ILE A 620 24.29 22.08 7.64
C ILE A 620 25.14 21.56 8.79
N SER A 621 25.44 22.47 9.70
CA SER A 621 25.94 22.17 11.04
C SER A 621 25.28 23.17 11.98
N CYS A 622 24.32 22.73 12.78
CA CYS A 622 23.57 23.64 13.65
C CYS A 622 23.22 22.97 14.99
N ALA A 623 23.19 23.78 16.04
CA ALA A 623 22.85 23.32 17.38
C ALA A 623 21.35 22.97 17.49
N ALA A 624 21.05 21.95 18.26
CA ALA A 624 19.68 21.63 18.65
C ALA A 624 19.22 22.62 19.72
N ARG A 625 18.03 23.19 19.56
CA ARG A 625 17.48 24.15 20.53
C ARG A 625 17.01 23.50 21.82
N LYS A 626 16.62 22.25 21.76
CA LYS A 626 16.14 21.47 22.91
C LYS A 626 16.78 20.10 22.93
N GLN A 627 17.04 19.60 24.10
CA GLN A 627 17.42 18.21 24.31
C GLN A 627 16.21 17.32 24.07
N ALA A 628 16.38 16.23 23.32
CA ALA A 628 15.36 15.26 23.02
C ALA A 628 15.98 13.86 22.91
N HIS A 629 15.12 12.84 22.88
CA HIS A 629 15.56 11.46 22.67
C HIS A 629 16.27 11.32 21.31
N SER A 630 17.40 10.61 21.28
CA SER A 630 18.25 10.46 20.09
C SER A 630 17.45 10.09 18.83
N GLY A 631 16.54 9.13 18.92
CA GLY A 631 15.70 8.73 17.77
C GLY A 631 14.82 9.84 17.19
N LEU A 632 14.40 10.81 18.01
CA LEU A 632 13.68 12.00 17.52
C LEU A 632 14.64 12.97 16.83
N LEU A 633 15.82 13.18 17.39
CA LEU A 633 16.85 14.03 16.80
C LEU A 633 17.29 13.48 15.44
N GLU A 634 17.51 12.16 15.33
CA GLU A 634 17.84 11.49 14.06
C GLU A 634 16.79 11.72 12.97
N CYS A 635 15.50 11.59 13.33
CA CYS A 635 14.42 11.89 12.37
C CYS A 635 14.42 13.36 11.95
N HIS A 636 14.78 14.30 12.85
CA HIS A 636 14.95 15.70 12.51
C HIS A 636 16.16 15.94 11.61
N GLY A 637 17.26 15.20 11.76
CA GLY A 637 18.40 15.23 10.85
C GLY A 637 17.98 14.90 9.40
N VAL A 638 17.19 13.84 9.21
CA VAL A 638 16.62 13.49 7.90
C VAL A 638 15.69 14.59 7.38
N LEU A 639 14.80 15.13 8.23
CA LEU A 639 13.91 16.24 7.85
C LEU A 639 14.69 17.46 7.38
N LEU A 640 15.80 17.84 8.05
CA LEU A 640 16.65 18.95 7.63
C LEU A 640 17.29 18.71 6.26
N ALA A 641 17.77 17.49 5.99
CA ALA A 641 18.30 17.12 4.69
C ALA A 641 17.22 17.28 3.59
N LEU A 642 16.00 16.82 3.84
CA LEU A 642 14.88 16.93 2.89
C LEU A 642 14.41 18.39 2.74
N LYS A 643 14.37 19.18 3.81
CA LYS A 643 14.09 20.61 3.74
C LYS A 643 15.15 21.36 2.89
N TRP A 644 16.41 20.95 2.98
CA TRP A 644 17.46 21.52 2.12
C TRP A 644 17.23 21.18 0.65
N VAL A 645 16.85 19.94 0.32
CA VAL A 645 16.47 19.54 -1.05
C VAL A 645 15.31 20.39 -1.54
N ALA A 646 14.26 20.50 -0.76
CA ALA A 646 13.00 21.14 -1.12
C ALA A 646 13.10 22.68 -1.34
N ARG A 647 14.17 23.33 -0.88
CA ARG A 647 14.43 24.76 -1.14
C ARG A 647 14.70 25.13 -2.59
N SER A 648 15.04 24.17 -3.43
CA SER A 648 15.39 24.41 -4.83
C SER A 648 14.38 23.71 -5.75
N ALA A 649 13.67 24.49 -6.55
CA ALA A 649 12.76 23.96 -7.57
C ALA A 649 13.41 22.94 -8.51
N LYS A 650 14.73 23.08 -8.79
CA LYS A 650 15.49 22.14 -9.62
C LYS A 650 15.62 20.73 -9.01
N ARG A 651 15.43 20.61 -7.68
CA ARG A 651 15.49 19.35 -6.93
C ARG A 651 14.09 18.77 -6.65
N HIS A 652 13.03 19.46 -7.01
CA HIS A 652 11.67 18.93 -6.93
C HIS A 652 11.47 17.81 -7.94
N HIS A 653 10.50 16.95 -7.72
CA HIS A 653 10.19 15.82 -8.59
C HIS A 653 11.39 14.88 -8.74
N ARG A 654 12.03 14.51 -7.61
CA ARG A 654 13.27 13.71 -7.59
C ARG A 654 13.23 12.62 -6.52
N ARG A 655 14.20 11.70 -6.64
CA ARG A 655 14.52 10.66 -5.65
C ARG A 655 15.83 11.04 -4.94
N PRO A 656 15.80 11.78 -3.82
CA PRO A 656 17.00 12.02 -3.02
C PRO A 656 17.38 10.73 -2.28
N VAL A 657 18.69 10.44 -2.22
CA VAL A 657 19.26 9.35 -1.42
C VAL A 657 19.97 9.95 -0.23
N VAL A 658 19.57 9.52 0.97
CA VAL A 658 20.10 10.02 2.25
C VAL A 658 20.69 8.85 3.03
N LEU A 659 21.98 8.95 3.35
CA LEU A 659 22.70 8.03 4.21
C LEU A 659 22.40 8.40 5.67
N VAL A 660 21.95 7.42 6.45
CA VAL A 660 21.48 7.60 7.84
C VAL A 660 22.05 6.45 8.70
N ASP A 661 22.56 6.72 9.88
CA ASP A 661 23.10 5.67 10.76
C ASP A 661 22.12 5.19 11.84
N ALA A 662 20.93 5.79 11.92
CA ALA A 662 19.87 5.40 12.83
C ALA A 662 18.81 4.51 12.14
N LYS A 663 18.89 3.19 12.31
CA LYS A 663 17.92 2.23 11.74
C LYS A 663 16.48 2.51 12.16
N ALA A 664 16.25 3.04 13.38
CA ALA A 664 14.93 3.42 13.86
C ALA A 664 14.35 4.61 13.08
N ALA A 665 15.17 5.60 12.72
CA ALA A 665 14.76 6.73 11.89
C ALA A 665 14.43 6.27 10.46
N ILE A 666 15.29 5.42 9.86
CA ILE A 666 15.03 4.81 8.55
C ILE A 666 13.69 4.10 8.58
N GLY A 667 13.46 3.20 9.54
CA GLY A 667 12.26 2.40 9.63
C GLY A 667 10.98 3.23 9.82
N SER A 668 10.99 4.26 10.66
CA SER A 668 9.81 5.09 10.92
C SER A 668 9.45 5.99 9.73
N ILE A 669 10.43 6.63 9.11
CA ILE A 669 10.21 7.52 7.95
C ILE A 669 9.82 6.71 6.72
N SER A 670 10.49 5.59 6.44
CA SER A 670 10.19 4.74 5.29
C SER A 670 8.82 4.06 5.40
N LYS A 671 8.36 3.74 6.62
CA LYS A 671 6.99 3.24 6.86
C LYS A 671 5.96 4.36 6.86
N GLY A 672 6.36 5.62 7.04
CA GLY A 672 5.47 6.78 7.18
C GLY A 672 4.66 6.79 8.48
N ARG A 673 5.00 5.93 9.47
CA ARG A 673 4.30 5.85 10.76
C ARG A 673 5.20 5.25 11.85
N SER A 674 4.87 5.56 13.10
CA SER A 674 5.53 4.99 14.28
C SER A 674 4.56 4.85 15.44
N SER A 675 4.74 3.85 16.29
CA SER A 675 4.01 3.72 17.55
C SER A 675 4.46 4.76 18.59
N ALA A 676 5.67 5.31 18.46
CA ALA A 676 6.19 6.34 19.33
C ALA A 676 5.54 7.70 19.05
N ARG A 677 4.72 8.18 19.99
CA ARG A 677 4.00 9.47 19.87
C ARG A 677 4.92 10.66 19.61
N ALA A 678 6.12 10.66 20.20
CA ALA A 678 7.12 11.70 20.02
C ALA A 678 7.55 11.91 18.54
N LEU A 679 7.51 10.85 17.73
CA LEU A 679 7.91 10.92 16.32
C LEU A 679 6.81 11.46 15.39
N ARG A 680 5.56 11.57 15.85
CA ARG A 680 4.42 11.93 14.98
C ARG A 680 4.63 13.26 14.26
N ARG A 681 5.04 14.30 15.02
CA ARG A 681 5.24 15.64 14.46
C ARG A 681 6.30 15.65 13.36
N VAL A 682 7.46 15.05 13.59
CA VAL A 682 8.53 15.03 12.61
C VAL A 682 8.16 14.18 11.39
N LEU A 683 7.42 13.08 11.55
CA LEU A 683 6.93 12.27 10.44
C LEU A 683 5.93 13.04 9.57
N ARG A 684 5.00 13.78 10.18
CA ARG A 684 4.03 14.65 9.49
C ARG A 684 4.73 15.77 8.73
N SER A 685 5.69 16.45 9.35
CA SER A 685 6.49 17.48 8.68
C SER A 685 7.31 16.92 7.52
N THR A 686 7.90 15.73 7.69
CA THR A 686 8.63 15.03 6.61
C THR A 686 7.68 14.69 5.45
N ALA A 687 6.48 14.18 5.75
CA ALA A 687 5.46 13.89 4.75
C ALA A 687 5.05 15.15 3.97
N ALA A 688 4.81 16.28 4.67
CA ALA A 688 4.45 17.53 4.04
C ALA A 688 5.53 18.02 3.06
N VAL A 689 6.81 17.97 3.46
CA VAL A 689 7.92 18.36 2.60
C VAL A 689 8.00 17.46 1.35
N CYS A 690 7.87 16.14 1.52
CA CYS A 690 7.93 15.19 0.41
C CYS A 690 6.74 15.36 -0.56
N LEU A 691 5.52 15.50 -0.03
CA LEU A 691 4.31 15.70 -0.84
C LEU A 691 4.34 17.02 -1.61
N ALA A 692 4.72 18.12 -0.95
CA ALA A 692 4.79 19.44 -1.58
C ALA A 692 5.79 19.48 -2.73
N SER A 693 6.97 18.88 -2.54
CA SER A 693 8.07 18.91 -3.52
C SER A 693 8.12 17.68 -4.43
N ASP A 694 7.14 16.78 -4.35
CA ASP A 694 7.08 15.50 -5.06
C ASP A 694 8.38 14.69 -4.95
N LEU A 695 8.89 14.54 -3.72
CA LEU A 695 10.09 13.78 -3.42
C LEU A 695 9.76 12.34 -3.05
N LEU A 696 10.58 11.41 -3.54
CA LEU A 696 10.59 10.01 -3.10
C LEU A 696 11.95 9.70 -2.46
N PRO A 697 12.14 10.02 -1.15
CA PRO A 697 13.42 9.79 -0.50
C PRO A 697 13.73 8.31 -0.38
N ARG A 698 15.01 7.96 -0.58
CA ARG A 698 15.58 6.65 -0.33
C ARG A 698 16.55 6.77 0.83
N LEU A 699 16.20 6.18 1.95
CA LEU A 699 17.03 6.18 3.15
C LEU A 699 17.86 4.91 3.18
N VAL A 700 19.17 5.06 3.25
CA VAL A 700 20.12 3.95 3.20
C VAL A 700 20.98 3.96 4.45
N TYR A 701 21.12 2.79 5.08
CA TYR A 701 21.91 2.68 6.28
C TYR A 701 23.41 2.84 5.99
N ILE A 702 24.07 3.67 6.78
CA ILE A 702 25.54 3.81 6.85
C ILE A 702 25.97 3.65 8.31
N PRO A 703 27.02 2.88 8.64
CA PRO A 703 27.52 2.84 10.00
C PRO A 703 28.05 4.18 10.49
N SER A 704 27.86 4.51 11.78
CA SER A 704 28.25 5.81 12.36
C SER A 704 29.73 6.12 12.12
N GLU A 705 30.61 5.10 12.22
CA GLU A 705 32.03 5.24 11.94
C GLU A 705 32.34 5.68 10.48
N SER A 706 31.43 5.41 9.54
CA SER A 706 31.52 5.83 8.13
C SER A 706 30.67 7.05 7.81
N ASN A 707 29.86 7.59 8.74
CA ASN A 707 28.93 8.66 8.46
C ASN A 707 29.66 10.01 8.29
N PRO A 708 29.62 10.65 7.09
CA PRO A 708 30.30 11.93 6.86
C PRO A 708 29.59 13.12 7.53
N ALA A 709 28.40 12.91 8.12
CA ALA A 709 27.65 13.93 8.85
C ALA A 709 27.94 13.92 10.37
N ASP A 710 28.69 12.93 10.90
CA ASP A 710 28.99 12.82 12.34
C ASP A 710 29.81 14.04 12.85
N ALA A 711 30.85 14.45 12.17
CA ALA A 711 31.62 15.62 12.58
C ALA A 711 30.82 16.93 12.56
N PRO A 712 30.04 17.24 11.49
CA PRO A 712 29.11 18.38 11.49
C PRO A 712 28.04 18.34 12.60
N SER A 713 27.47 17.17 12.94
CA SER A 713 26.47 17.02 14.00
C SER A 713 27.03 17.31 15.40
N ARG A 714 28.35 17.22 15.57
CA ARG A 714 29.07 17.56 16.82
C ARG A 714 29.69 18.97 16.81
N GLY A 715 29.35 19.81 15.82
CA GLY A 715 29.90 21.14 15.67
C GLY A 715 31.36 21.19 15.17
N LYS A 716 31.94 20.04 14.78
CA LYS A 716 33.28 19.95 14.24
C LYS A 716 33.20 20.06 12.72
N SER A 717 33.06 21.28 12.19
CA SER A 717 32.96 21.50 10.74
C SER A 717 34.37 21.60 10.12
N GLY A 718 34.71 20.66 9.24
CA GLY A 718 35.69 20.90 8.18
C GLY A 718 35.13 21.95 7.19
N ARG A 719 35.98 22.59 6.37
CA ARG A 719 35.67 23.69 5.45
C ARG A 719 34.30 23.54 4.72
N GLY A 720 33.26 24.13 5.30
CA GLY A 720 31.89 24.16 4.76
C GLY A 720 31.17 25.41 5.21
N LEU A 721 30.36 25.99 4.33
CA LEU A 721 29.55 27.17 4.60
C LEU A 721 28.69 26.96 5.88
N ARG A 722 28.95 27.75 6.93
CA ARG A 722 27.97 27.94 8.02
C ARG A 722 26.73 28.59 7.40
N LEU A 723 25.71 27.82 7.11
CA LEU A 723 24.38 28.39 6.86
C LEU A 723 23.80 28.84 8.21
N VAL A 724 24.16 30.05 8.63
CA VAL A 724 23.47 30.78 9.68
C VAL A 724 22.10 31.10 9.13
N GLY A 725 21.04 30.61 9.76
CA GLY A 725 19.65 30.95 9.40
C GLY A 725 18.71 29.77 9.15
N PHE A 726 19.01 28.56 9.60
CA PHE A 726 17.96 27.57 9.83
C PHE A 726 17.26 27.89 11.15
N VAL A 727 16.12 28.52 11.05
CA VAL A 727 15.19 28.59 12.18
C VAL A 727 14.57 27.21 12.27
N VAL A 728 15.03 26.41 13.22
CA VAL A 728 14.31 25.22 13.68
C VAL A 728 13.24 25.77 14.61
N ASP A 729 12.14 26.24 14.04
CA ASP A 729 11.01 26.67 14.82
C ASP A 729 10.40 25.46 15.53
N GLU A 730 10.35 25.56 16.85
CA GLU A 730 9.60 24.78 17.83
C GLU A 730 9.58 23.23 17.71
N PHE A 731 10.23 22.61 18.67
CA PHE A 731 9.98 21.23 19.08
C PHE A 731 8.61 21.10 19.77
#